data_5dfc459a5bae0c87899e36a7434de6ba
#
_entry.id   5dfc459a5bae0c87899e36a7434de6ba
#
_cell.length_a   1.000
_cell.length_b   1.000
_cell.length_c   1.000
_cell.angle_alpha   90.00
_cell.angle_beta   90.00
_cell.angle_gamma   90.00
#
_symmetry.space_group_name_H-M   'P 1'
#
loop_
_entity.id
_entity.type
_entity.pdbx_description
1 polymer ?
#
loop_
_entity_poly.entity_id
_entity_poly.type
_entity_poly.pdbx_seq_one_letter_code
_entity_poly.pdbx_strand_id
1 'polypeptide(L)'
;MEAVAKELNLTVDELNETIHRVRPLLYRARQKRVPPGLDDKIITAWNGMMISAMAEAGRVFGTKHFIDGAMKAADFLLSVHRTSEGMLLRTSRKGRAHLNGVLEDYAYLAEGLIDLYEAGGQERYLAAALQLGERMVASFRDEEQGGFYTTAKTHETLIIRAREGADGATPSGNAVAISALARLSFHYDRPDLREAAIGGLRAYGRQMARYPRAFAKSLAVVDLLAEGPVELAFVGPAGDPGLEALQLAVREIFLPHRVIAFSDGTGTQTNHPLLAGKGVVDGKAALYICRNFSCRRPMTNPQEVTEALSVLPPRDQPTQQILLQGVLLPGSATPEGTAGYAARILNQPRKNSHMEQGYSRFGKSALTTSRLGFGTYRVDTRDAEHRDAFTKALREGVNLIDTSTNYMDGDSERLVGSVLRELIKNRELTREEIIVVSKIGYVQGENLKQAEKREKSGRPYPDMVKYGEGIWHCIHPEYLADQLTLSLDRLGLATLDVCLLHNPEYFLSEATHHAGGDLSQVRNTYYRRIEQAFTFFEAQVAAGRIRYYGVSSNTLTASPSDAEATSLSRLLDAAQAAAAAQGMTQRHFAAVQCPMNLYEAGALVTSNCGADQRETVLELAEREGIALLVNRPLNAMPSKKSGVRRLADFPLYGDPVDFDRQCRIIEELEDEYRKTIAPAVQLSAQGMAPSDFFTWAVELARVRTQIQGLEHWEQVEQQMIAPHVNQVIQALSRHLTGAAAEQWEAWRDRYVPQLLTLLRGLRREATERSRVKTASVSATLNPLLPEARRGESISRKALWVLASTPGVTCVLNGMRSPAYVEDSLAVLGWEPLKGVAQVFEAMG
;
A
#
# COMPACT_ATOMS: atom_id res chain seq x y z
N MET A 1 -9.70 -3.51 52.65
CA MET A 1 -9.38 -3.42 54.07
C MET A 1 -10.62 -3.13 54.91
N GLU A 2 -11.36 -2.04 54.67
CA GLU A 2 -12.56 -1.68 55.43
C GLU A 2 -13.62 -2.75 55.48
N ALA A 3 -13.95 -3.41 54.36
CA ALA A 3 -14.94 -4.51 54.33
C ALA A 3 -14.54 -5.69 55.22
N VAL A 4 -13.24 -6.05 55.17
CA VAL A 4 -12.70 -7.17 55.99
C VAL A 4 -12.62 -6.78 57.47
N ALA A 5 -12.23 -5.53 57.77
CA ALA A 5 -12.23 -5.04 59.13
C ALA A 5 -13.64 -5.09 59.74
N LYS A 6 -14.65 -4.67 58.97
CA LYS A 6 -16.07 -4.70 59.40
C LYS A 6 -16.56 -6.14 59.59
N GLU A 7 -16.19 -7.07 58.72
CA GLU A 7 -16.57 -8.50 58.85
C GLU A 7 -15.97 -9.16 60.10
N LEU A 8 -14.75 -8.74 60.48
CA LEU A 8 -14.04 -9.25 61.64
C LEU A 8 -14.32 -8.46 62.94
N ASN A 9 -15.19 -7.47 62.91
CA ASN A 9 -15.45 -6.54 64.00
C ASN A 9 -14.18 -5.86 64.54
N LEU A 10 -13.29 -5.46 63.68
CA LEU A 10 -12.06 -4.74 63.98
C LEU A 10 -12.09 -3.33 63.34
N THR A 11 -11.33 -2.42 63.88
CA THR A 11 -10.97 -1.18 63.15
C THR A 11 -9.93 -1.53 62.07
N VAL A 12 -9.77 -0.64 61.06
CA VAL A 12 -8.75 -0.77 60.02
C VAL A 12 -7.35 -0.82 60.61
N ASP A 13 -7.11 -0.02 61.69
CA ASP A 13 -5.81 0.02 62.38
C ASP A 13 -5.52 -1.30 63.13
N GLU A 14 -6.47 -1.83 63.90
CA GLU A 14 -6.35 -3.14 64.57
C GLU A 14 -6.15 -4.28 63.59
N LEU A 15 -6.79 -4.20 62.42
CA LEU A 15 -6.59 -5.18 61.35
C LEU A 15 -5.16 -5.07 60.76
N ASN A 16 -4.67 -3.84 60.53
CA ASN A 16 -3.31 -3.62 60.05
C ASN A 16 -2.26 -4.10 61.06
N GLU A 17 -2.40 -3.77 62.34
CA GLU A 17 -1.51 -4.26 63.40
C GLU A 17 -1.49 -5.81 63.47
N THR A 18 -2.68 -6.44 63.36
CA THR A 18 -2.81 -7.87 63.32
C THR A 18 -2.09 -8.47 62.12
N ILE A 19 -2.25 -7.91 60.91
CA ILE A 19 -1.54 -8.32 59.70
C ILE A 19 -0.02 -8.17 59.89
N HIS A 20 0.44 -7.03 60.40
CA HIS A 20 1.86 -6.81 60.67
C HIS A 20 2.45 -7.83 61.64
N ARG A 21 1.73 -8.22 62.67
CA ARG A 21 2.13 -9.23 63.66
C ARG A 21 2.10 -10.65 63.07
N VAL A 22 1.07 -11.00 62.35
CA VAL A 22 0.84 -12.37 61.84
C VAL A 22 1.72 -12.70 60.66
N ARG A 23 1.97 -11.72 59.77
CA ARG A 23 2.77 -11.92 58.52
C ARG A 23 4.16 -12.53 58.79
N PRO A 24 4.99 -12.05 59.74
CA PRO A 24 6.27 -12.71 60.05
C PRO A 24 6.11 -14.09 60.62
N LEU A 25 5.06 -14.36 61.37
CA LEU A 25 4.80 -15.69 61.94
C LEU A 25 4.45 -16.70 60.84
N LEU A 26 3.56 -16.31 59.92
CA LEU A 26 3.21 -17.14 58.77
C LEU A 26 4.44 -17.35 57.84
N TYR A 27 5.24 -16.35 57.65
CA TYR A 27 6.47 -16.46 56.87
C TYR A 27 7.45 -17.47 57.45
N ARG A 28 7.71 -17.40 58.79
CA ARG A 28 8.54 -18.40 59.51
C ARG A 28 7.94 -19.81 59.44
N ALA A 29 6.63 -19.96 59.58
CA ALA A 29 5.97 -21.24 59.41
C ALA A 29 6.11 -21.83 58.01
N ARG A 30 5.99 -20.96 56.98
CA ARG A 30 6.20 -21.33 55.56
C ARG A 30 7.65 -21.75 55.28
N GLN A 31 8.64 -21.08 55.89
CA GLN A 31 10.06 -21.42 55.70
C GLN A 31 10.44 -22.83 56.20
N LYS A 32 9.62 -23.43 57.08
CA LYS A 32 9.77 -24.85 57.51
C LYS A 32 9.34 -25.87 56.46
N ARG A 33 8.63 -25.47 55.41
CA ARG A 33 8.18 -26.36 54.33
C ARG A 33 9.32 -26.52 53.32
N VAL A 34 9.36 -27.66 52.66
CA VAL A 34 10.28 -27.87 51.54
C VAL A 34 10.03 -26.80 50.46
N PRO A 35 11.01 -25.94 50.18
CA PRO A 35 10.82 -24.91 49.14
C PRO A 35 10.73 -25.53 47.76
N PRO A 36 10.05 -24.90 46.79
CA PRO A 36 10.16 -25.27 45.38
C PRO A 36 11.62 -25.25 44.95
N GLY A 37 11.98 -26.07 43.96
CA GLY A 37 13.30 -26.03 43.35
C GLY A 37 13.58 -24.61 42.78
N LEU A 38 14.75 -24.08 43.09
CA LEU A 38 15.20 -22.81 42.53
C LEU A 38 15.92 -23.06 41.20
N ASP A 39 15.39 -22.49 40.12
CA ASP A 39 16.11 -22.38 38.88
C ASP A 39 17.09 -21.17 39.00
N ASP A 40 18.35 -21.46 39.22
CA ASP A 40 19.41 -20.47 39.49
C ASP A 40 20.16 -20.04 38.19
N LYS A 41 19.56 -20.28 37.03
CA LYS A 41 20.12 -19.80 35.75
C LYS A 41 20.00 -18.28 35.61
N ILE A 42 21.06 -17.65 35.15
CA ILE A 42 21.09 -16.25 34.76
C ILE A 42 20.95 -16.19 33.23
N ILE A 43 19.86 -15.63 32.73
CA ILE A 43 19.57 -15.55 31.29
C ILE A 43 19.83 -14.15 30.79
N THR A 44 20.66 -14.01 29.73
CA THR A 44 21.13 -12.72 29.20
C THR A 44 19.97 -11.79 28.85
N ALA A 45 19.00 -12.27 28.07
CA ALA A 45 17.85 -11.48 27.63
C ALA A 45 17.01 -10.96 28.82
N TRP A 46 16.73 -11.82 29.82
CA TRP A 46 15.91 -11.43 30.96
C TRP A 46 16.61 -10.41 31.88
N ASN A 47 17.94 -10.52 32.00
CA ASN A 47 18.70 -9.51 32.73
C ASN A 47 18.80 -8.21 31.92
N GLY A 48 18.85 -8.27 30.58
CA GLY A 48 18.77 -7.08 29.72
C GLY A 48 17.47 -6.30 29.96
N MET A 49 16.33 -6.99 30.00
CA MET A 49 15.02 -6.38 30.34
C MET A 49 15.02 -5.76 31.75
N MET A 50 15.59 -6.46 32.72
CA MET A 50 15.64 -5.96 34.10
C MET A 50 16.59 -4.75 34.24
N ILE A 51 17.70 -4.74 33.52
CA ILE A 51 18.62 -3.59 33.48
C ILE A 51 17.86 -2.36 32.93
N SER A 52 17.14 -2.50 31.84
CA SER A 52 16.28 -1.45 31.28
C SER A 52 15.27 -0.93 32.30
N ALA A 53 14.50 -1.84 32.92
CA ALA A 53 13.48 -1.47 33.90
C ALA A 53 14.06 -0.76 35.15
N MET A 54 15.19 -1.23 35.66
CA MET A 54 15.86 -0.62 36.82
C MET A 54 16.52 0.71 36.47
N ALA A 55 17.13 0.83 35.29
CA ALA A 55 17.68 2.10 34.79
C ALA A 55 16.62 3.17 34.69
N GLU A 56 15.49 2.84 34.04
CA GLU A 56 14.37 3.77 33.87
C GLU A 56 13.69 4.12 35.21
N ALA A 57 13.47 3.14 36.10
CA ALA A 57 12.96 3.39 37.44
C ALA A 57 13.92 4.28 38.25
N GLY A 58 15.24 4.02 38.17
CA GLY A 58 16.25 4.84 38.81
C GLY A 58 16.25 6.29 38.33
N ARG A 59 16.11 6.46 37.00
CA ARG A 59 16.01 7.78 36.34
C ARG A 59 14.74 8.52 36.78
N VAL A 60 13.57 7.88 36.69
CA VAL A 60 12.27 8.52 36.96
C VAL A 60 12.08 8.82 38.45
N PHE A 61 12.38 7.87 39.33
CA PHE A 61 12.19 8.03 40.77
C PHE A 61 13.39 8.70 41.47
N GLY A 62 14.47 8.97 40.76
CA GLY A 62 15.70 9.53 41.38
C GLY A 62 16.40 8.58 42.33
N THR A 63 16.19 7.27 42.19
CA THR A 63 16.63 6.28 43.17
C THR A 63 17.94 5.60 42.71
N LYS A 64 19.05 6.08 43.21
CA LYS A 64 20.38 5.57 42.82
C LYS A 64 20.55 4.05 43.01
N HIS A 65 19.90 3.46 44.01
CA HIS A 65 19.98 2.02 44.27
C HIS A 65 19.58 1.17 43.05
N PHE A 66 18.58 1.61 42.27
CA PHE A 66 18.17 0.90 41.06
C PHE A 66 19.25 1.01 39.98
N ILE A 67 19.83 2.20 39.78
CA ILE A 67 20.92 2.40 38.81
C ILE A 67 22.15 1.55 39.18
N ASP A 68 22.53 1.55 40.45
CA ASP A 68 23.68 0.75 40.94
C ASP A 68 23.44 -0.76 40.76
N GLY A 69 22.19 -1.23 40.95
CA GLY A 69 21.78 -2.60 40.67
C GLY A 69 21.86 -2.97 39.21
N ALA A 70 21.38 -2.08 38.34
CA ALA A 70 21.43 -2.24 36.89
C ALA A 70 22.89 -2.27 36.38
N MET A 71 23.74 -1.38 36.91
CA MET A 71 25.16 -1.37 36.61
C MET A 71 25.89 -2.69 36.99
N LYS A 72 25.63 -3.22 38.18
CA LYS A 72 26.22 -4.50 38.61
C LYS A 72 25.79 -5.65 37.68
N ALA A 73 24.51 -5.68 37.28
CA ALA A 73 24.02 -6.70 36.38
C ALA A 73 24.63 -6.56 34.97
N ALA A 74 24.71 -5.32 34.45
CA ALA A 74 25.35 -5.04 33.18
C ALA A 74 26.84 -5.41 33.14
N ASP A 75 27.57 -5.03 34.16
CA ASP A 75 28.99 -5.36 34.29
C ASP A 75 29.24 -6.88 34.39
N PHE A 76 28.36 -7.59 35.10
CA PHE A 76 28.42 -9.04 35.16
C PHE A 76 28.20 -9.67 33.77
N LEU A 77 27.17 -9.26 33.05
CA LEU A 77 26.90 -9.80 31.72
C LEU A 77 28.03 -9.48 30.74
N LEU A 78 28.54 -8.27 30.73
CA LEU A 78 29.61 -7.85 29.83
C LEU A 78 30.93 -8.55 30.13
N SER A 79 31.18 -8.99 31.38
CA SER A 79 32.38 -9.70 31.76
C SER A 79 32.30 -11.22 31.70
N VAL A 80 31.11 -11.81 31.99
CA VAL A 80 30.90 -13.27 32.08
C VAL A 80 30.18 -13.85 30.87
N HIS A 81 29.22 -13.15 30.32
CA HIS A 81 28.39 -13.62 29.20
C HIS A 81 28.90 -13.17 27.82
N ARG A 82 30.05 -12.51 27.78
CA ARG A 82 30.68 -12.06 26.52
C ARG A 82 32.00 -12.79 26.30
N THR A 83 32.17 -13.39 25.11
CA THR A 83 33.40 -14.03 24.71
C THR A 83 34.47 -13.00 24.30
N SER A 84 35.71 -13.43 24.19
CA SER A 84 36.84 -12.60 23.71
C SER A 84 36.60 -12.05 22.30
N GLU A 85 35.81 -12.76 21.46
CA GLU A 85 35.44 -12.32 20.11
C GLU A 85 34.18 -11.41 20.10
N GLY A 86 33.65 -11.08 21.29
CA GLY A 86 32.52 -10.20 21.46
C GLY A 86 31.14 -10.86 21.20
N MET A 87 31.07 -12.19 21.13
CA MET A 87 29.83 -12.96 21.04
C MET A 87 29.15 -13.04 22.41
N LEU A 88 27.83 -12.98 22.46
CA LEU A 88 27.09 -13.22 23.70
C LEU A 88 26.81 -14.71 23.91
N LEU A 89 26.80 -15.10 25.17
CA LEU A 89 26.32 -16.38 25.66
C LEU A 89 24.92 -16.21 26.28
N ARG A 90 24.07 -17.19 26.09
CA ARG A 90 22.65 -17.11 26.46
C ARG A 90 22.40 -17.19 27.95
N THR A 91 23.15 -18.05 28.62
CA THR A 91 22.88 -18.36 30.05
C THR A 91 24.14 -18.68 30.81
N SER A 92 24.12 -18.41 32.11
CA SER A 92 25.12 -18.92 33.03
C SER A 92 24.52 -19.56 34.28
N ARG A 93 25.27 -20.46 34.86
CA ARG A 93 24.98 -21.07 36.15
C ARG A 93 26.27 -21.21 36.95
N LYS A 94 26.25 -20.83 38.22
CA LYS A 94 27.45 -20.88 39.10
C LYS A 94 28.66 -20.20 38.47
N GLY A 95 28.48 -19.04 37.86
CA GLY A 95 29.54 -18.24 37.23
C GLY A 95 30.11 -18.76 35.90
N ARG A 96 29.51 -19.83 35.32
CA ARG A 96 29.95 -20.39 34.01
C ARG A 96 28.87 -20.14 32.96
N ALA A 97 29.19 -19.29 31.99
CA ALA A 97 28.32 -19.01 30.88
C ALA A 97 28.48 -20.06 29.76
N HIS A 98 27.38 -20.37 29.09
CA HIS A 98 27.30 -21.35 28.00
C HIS A 98 26.11 -21.08 27.07
N LEU A 99 26.06 -21.81 25.98
CA LEU A 99 25.13 -21.63 24.84
C LEU A 99 25.31 -20.29 24.12
N ASN A 100 25.36 -20.34 22.81
CA ASN A 100 25.41 -19.13 21.98
C ASN A 100 24.16 -18.29 22.14
N GLY A 101 24.34 -16.99 22.32
CA GLY A 101 23.24 -16.05 22.44
C GLY A 101 22.44 -15.95 21.13
N VAL A 102 21.13 -15.91 21.25
CA VAL A 102 20.21 -15.67 20.11
C VAL A 102 19.87 -14.18 20.02
N LEU A 103 19.15 -13.77 18.98
CA LEU A 103 18.84 -12.36 18.74
C LEU A 103 18.33 -11.61 19.97
N GLU A 104 17.40 -12.21 20.74
CA GLU A 104 16.82 -11.58 21.91
C GLU A 104 17.86 -11.25 23.00
N ASP A 105 18.91 -12.08 23.14
CA ASP A 105 19.97 -11.82 24.11
C ASP A 105 20.76 -10.55 23.76
N TYR A 106 21.06 -10.35 22.49
CA TYR A 106 21.71 -9.13 21.99
C TYR A 106 20.80 -7.91 22.06
N ALA A 107 19.55 -8.07 21.62
CA ALA A 107 18.59 -6.97 21.52
C ALA A 107 18.22 -6.40 22.89
N TYR A 108 17.84 -7.25 23.84
CA TYR A 108 17.44 -6.80 25.17
C TYR A 108 18.62 -6.25 25.97
N LEU A 109 19.81 -6.85 25.84
CA LEU A 109 20.98 -6.29 26.49
C LEU A 109 21.38 -4.94 25.89
N ALA A 110 21.34 -4.80 24.56
CA ALA A 110 21.64 -3.52 23.91
C ALA A 110 20.67 -2.42 24.36
N GLU A 111 19.37 -2.70 24.41
CA GLU A 111 18.37 -1.74 24.87
C GLU A 111 18.57 -1.38 26.34
N GLY A 112 18.82 -2.36 27.20
CA GLY A 112 19.10 -2.11 28.62
C GLY A 112 20.34 -1.27 28.84
N LEU A 113 21.40 -1.46 28.05
CA LEU A 113 22.62 -0.66 28.12
C LEU A 113 22.41 0.79 27.64
N ILE A 114 21.56 1.02 26.63
CA ILE A 114 21.17 2.38 26.20
C ILE A 114 20.42 3.08 27.33
N ASP A 115 19.43 2.41 27.94
CA ASP A 115 18.66 2.97 29.06
C ASP A 115 19.54 3.25 30.27
N LEU A 116 20.51 2.37 30.53
CA LEU A 116 21.47 2.56 31.63
C LEU A 116 22.40 3.76 31.38
N TYR A 117 22.84 3.97 30.15
CA TYR A 117 23.56 5.17 29.75
C TYR A 117 22.72 6.43 29.94
N GLU A 118 21.47 6.44 29.46
CA GLU A 118 20.57 7.58 29.57
C GLU A 118 20.17 7.89 31.02
N ALA A 119 20.28 6.94 31.94
CA ALA A 119 20.06 7.12 33.36
C ALA A 119 21.29 7.56 34.17
N GLY A 120 22.51 7.07 33.79
CA GLY A 120 23.70 7.22 34.58
C GLY A 120 24.89 7.91 33.89
N GLY A 121 24.80 8.20 32.58
CA GLY A 121 25.80 8.96 31.82
C GLY A 121 27.11 8.24 31.51
N GLN A 122 27.24 6.94 31.83
CA GLN A 122 28.49 6.23 31.63
C GLN A 122 28.65 5.73 30.19
N GLU A 123 29.49 6.39 29.39
CA GLU A 123 29.67 6.16 27.94
C GLU A 123 30.02 4.70 27.59
N ARG A 124 30.69 3.97 28.48
CA ARG A 124 31.07 2.56 28.28
C ARG A 124 29.85 1.65 27.98
N TYR A 125 28.68 1.95 28.56
CA TYR A 125 27.46 1.18 28.29
C TYR A 125 26.87 1.47 26.90
N LEU A 126 26.89 2.74 26.50
CA LEU A 126 26.45 3.10 25.15
C LEU A 126 27.38 2.52 24.08
N ALA A 127 28.71 2.57 24.32
CA ALA A 127 29.68 1.95 23.42
C ALA A 127 29.50 0.42 23.33
N ALA A 128 29.22 -0.25 24.45
CA ALA A 128 28.91 -1.68 24.44
C ALA A 128 27.60 -1.98 23.68
N ALA A 129 26.58 -1.15 23.86
CA ALA A 129 25.33 -1.27 23.11
C ALA A 129 25.53 -1.12 21.59
N LEU A 130 26.38 -0.17 21.15
CA LEU A 130 26.72 -0.01 19.73
C LEU A 130 27.38 -1.28 19.17
N GLN A 131 28.33 -1.86 19.88
CA GLN A 131 28.99 -3.10 19.45
C GLN A 131 28.01 -4.26 19.33
N LEU A 132 27.02 -4.37 20.23
CA LEU A 132 25.95 -5.35 20.13
C LEU A 132 25.01 -5.08 18.92
N GLY A 133 24.69 -3.81 18.66
CA GLY A 133 23.92 -3.37 17.50
C GLY A 133 24.60 -3.75 16.18
N GLU A 134 25.87 -3.44 16.05
CA GLU A 134 26.67 -3.81 14.87
C GLU A 134 26.75 -5.33 14.69
N ARG A 135 26.85 -6.07 15.78
CA ARG A 135 26.85 -7.54 15.76
C ARG A 135 25.48 -8.08 15.32
N MET A 136 24.37 -7.48 15.76
CA MET A 136 23.03 -7.86 15.30
C MET A 136 22.90 -7.70 13.78
N VAL A 137 23.35 -6.58 13.24
CA VAL A 137 23.32 -6.34 11.79
C VAL A 137 24.19 -7.35 11.04
N ALA A 138 25.42 -7.59 11.50
CA ALA A 138 26.37 -8.48 10.82
C ALA A 138 25.93 -9.97 10.84
N SER A 139 25.37 -10.45 11.96
CA SER A 139 25.17 -11.88 12.20
C SER A 139 23.75 -12.37 12.06
N PHE A 140 22.74 -11.50 12.25
CA PHE A 140 21.33 -11.92 12.31
C PHE A 140 20.47 -11.32 11.21
N ARG A 141 20.88 -10.22 10.55
CA ARG A 141 20.07 -9.54 9.54
C ARG A 141 19.73 -10.46 8.36
N ASP A 142 18.48 -10.42 7.94
CA ASP A 142 18.03 -10.93 6.65
C ASP A 142 18.20 -9.81 5.61
N GLU A 143 19.16 -9.97 4.72
CA GLU A 143 19.51 -8.96 3.71
C GLU A 143 18.50 -8.88 2.56
N GLU A 144 17.73 -9.97 2.33
CA GLU A 144 16.77 -10.05 1.23
C GLU A 144 15.40 -9.51 1.62
N GLN A 145 14.88 -9.94 2.76
CA GLN A 145 13.50 -9.63 3.17
C GLN A 145 13.42 -8.60 4.30
N GLY A 146 14.55 -8.21 4.86
CA GLY A 146 14.62 -7.36 6.05
C GLY A 146 14.26 -8.10 7.35
N GLY A 147 14.46 -7.42 8.49
CA GLY A 147 14.34 -8.04 9.81
C GLY A 147 15.53 -8.91 10.18
N PHE A 148 15.36 -9.68 11.25
CA PHE A 148 16.44 -10.44 11.84
C PHE A 148 16.02 -11.88 12.11
N TYR A 149 16.88 -12.83 11.81
CA TYR A 149 16.70 -14.22 12.22
C TYR A 149 16.94 -14.38 13.73
N THR A 150 16.24 -15.33 14.34
CA THR A 150 16.42 -15.65 15.77
C THR A 150 17.82 -16.18 16.07
N THR A 151 18.43 -16.91 15.13
CA THR A 151 19.78 -17.50 15.26
C THR A 151 20.78 -16.80 14.37
N ALA A 152 22.02 -16.65 14.82
CA ALA A 152 23.12 -16.08 14.04
C ALA A 152 23.51 -16.97 12.84
N LYS A 153 24.17 -16.38 11.84
CA LYS A 153 24.72 -17.11 10.67
C LYS A 153 25.73 -18.21 11.08
N THR A 154 26.34 -18.07 12.26
CA THR A 154 27.37 -18.99 12.79
C THR A 154 26.83 -20.09 13.72
N HIS A 155 25.51 -20.14 13.95
CA HIS A 155 24.88 -21.22 14.70
C HIS A 155 24.81 -22.50 13.85
N GLU A 156 24.37 -23.61 14.47
CA GLU A 156 24.13 -24.86 13.74
C GLU A 156 23.22 -24.66 12.56
N THR A 157 23.40 -25.48 11.51
CA THR A 157 22.55 -25.43 10.32
C THR A 157 21.14 -25.93 10.66
N LEU A 158 20.17 -25.05 10.61
CA LEU A 158 18.75 -25.36 10.82
C LEU A 158 18.06 -25.58 9.49
N ILE A 159 17.03 -26.42 9.47
CA ILE A 159 16.17 -26.62 8.28
C ILE A 159 15.53 -25.30 7.86
N ILE A 160 15.06 -24.51 8.84
CA ILE A 160 14.52 -23.16 8.64
C ILE A 160 15.03 -22.26 9.77
N ARG A 161 15.59 -21.10 9.43
CA ARG A 161 15.92 -20.06 10.40
C ARG A 161 14.66 -19.22 10.65
N ALA A 162 14.15 -19.26 11.88
CA ALA A 162 12.94 -18.54 12.27
C ALA A 162 13.18 -17.03 12.34
N ARG A 163 12.15 -16.25 12.02
CA ARG A 163 12.06 -14.80 12.20
C ARG A 163 10.72 -14.46 12.83
N GLU A 164 10.73 -14.15 14.11
CA GLU A 164 9.53 -13.78 14.84
C GLU A 164 9.46 -12.27 15.04
N GLY A 165 8.42 -11.61 14.55
CA GLY A 165 8.22 -10.18 14.71
C GLY A 165 7.08 -9.82 15.65
N ALA A 166 6.18 -10.76 15.95
CA ALA A 166 5.03 -10.51 16.82
C ALA A 166 5.44 -10.55 18.31
N ASP A 167 4.94 -9.58 19.08
CA ASP A 167 5.08 -9.55 20.52
C ASP A 167 4.22 -10.66 21.17
N GLY A 168 4.78 -11.31 22.19
CA GLY A 168 4.11 -12.32 22.99
C GLY A 168 3.91 -11.85 24.44
N ALA A 169 4.31 -12.69 25.42
CA ALA A 169 4.38 -12.31 26.82
C ALA A 169 5.48 -11.25 27.08
N THR A 170 6.45 -11.19 26.18
CA THR A 170 7.49 -10.18 26.09
C THR A 170 7.53 -9.62 24.67
N PRO A 171 8.07 -8.42 24.44
CA PRO A 171 8.32 -7.92 23.08
C PRO A 171 9.15 -8.91 22.26
N SER A 172 8.95 -8.98 20.95
CA SER A 172 9.75 -9.87 20.11
C SER A 172 11.22 -9.42 20.03
N GLY A 173 12.13 -10.39 19.89
CA GLY A 173 13.57 -10.08 19.71
C GLY A 173 13.80 -9.14 18.51
N ASN A 174 13.01 -9.26 17.43
CA ASN A 174 13.03 -8.35 16.29
C ASN A 174 12.60 -6.94 16.67
N ALA A 175 11.49 -6.77 17.39
CA ALA A 175 11.01 -5.46 17.78
C ALA A 175 12.01 -4.70 18.68
N VAL A 176 12.65 -5.41 19.59
CA VAL A 176 13.67 -4.84 20.48
C VAL A 176 14.98 -4.54 19.74
N ALA A 177 15.42 -5.42 18.83
CA ALA A 177 16.58 -5.15 17.97
C ALA A 177 16.37 -3.89 17.12
N ILE A 178 15.20 -3.76 16.50
CA ILE A 178 14.80 -2.58 15.72
C ILE A 178 14.81 -1.32 16.61
N SER A 179 14.29 -1.41 17.84
CA SER A 179 14.28 -0.31 18.82
C SER A 179 15.71 0.13 19.19
N ALA A 180 16.56 -0.81 19.57
CA ALA A 180 17.94 -0.52 19.93
C ALA A 180 18.72 0.12 18.75
N LEU A 181 18.59 -0.42 17.55
CA LEU A 181 19.25 0.12 16.34
C LEU A 181 18.75 1.53 15.99
N ALA A 182 17.44 1.77 16.09
CA ALA A 182 16.86 3.09 15.85
C ALA A 182 17.42 4.12 16.86
N ARG A 183 17.45 3.79 18.16
CA ARG A 183 18.00 4.67 19.20
C ARG A 183 19.51 4.91 19.02
N LEU A 184 20.31 3.87 18.75
CA LEU A 184 21.74 4.00 18.46
C LEU A 184 22.00 4.86 17.23
N SER A 185 21.13 4.80 16.21
CA SER A 185 21.27 5.65 15.03
C SER A 185 21.15 7.15 15.35
N PHE A 186 20.36 7.53 16.33
CA PHE A 186 20.27 8.91 16.80
C PHE A 186 21.44 9.30 17.72
N HIS A 187 21.91 8.38 18.59
CA HIS A 187 23.04 8.65 19.45
C HIS A 187 24.34 8.90 18.67
N TYR A 188 24.57 8.14 17.60
CA TYR A 188 25.86 8.15 16.87
C TYR A 188 25.77 8.73 15.46
N ASP A 189 24.59 9.26 15.04
CA ASP A 189 24.33 9.72 13.68
C ASP A 189 24.71 8.67 12.63
N ARG A 190 24.19 7.43 12.81
CA ARG A 190 24.50 6.25 12.00
C ARG A 190 23.34 5.89 11.05
N PRO A 191 23.38 6.38 9.79
CA PRO A 191 22.34 6.10 8.79
C PRO A 191 22.18 4.60 8.49
N ASP A 192 23.24 3.82 8.54
CA ASP A 192 23.25 2.38 8.29
C ASP A 192 22.46 1.60 9.36
N LEU A 193 22.55 1.98 10.64
CA LEU A 193 21.75 1.39 11.72
C LEU A 193 20.29 1.78 11.59
N ARG A 194 20.01 3.03 11.18
CA ARG A 194 18.65 3.51 10.89
C ARG A 194 18.02 2.74 9.76
N GLU A 195 18.76 2.51 8.67
CA GLU A 195 18.31 1.71 7.53
C GLU A 195 18.01 0.25 7.94
N ALA A 196 18.86 -0.36 8.76
CA ALA A 196 18.62 -1.69 9.28
C ALA A 196 17.34 -1.76 10.13
N ALA A 197 17.09 -0.76 10.99
CA ALA A 197 15.85 -0.66 11.77
C ALA A 197 14.62 -0.50 10.88
N ILE A 198 14.66 0.41 9.90
CA ILE A 198 13.58 0.63 8.94
C ILE A 198 13.31 -0.63 8.12
N GLY A 199 14.36 -1.32 7.66
CA GLY A 199 14.24 -2.59 6.95
C GLY A 199 13.55 -3.67 7.80
N GLY A 200 13.85 -3.70 9.10
CA GLY A 200 13.17 -4.57 10.07
C GLY A 200 11.67 -4.26 10.21
N LEU A 201 11.30 -2.99 10.38
CA LEU A 201 9.89 -2.60 10.44
C LEU A 201 9.11 -2.96 9.18
N ARG A 202 9.73 -2.78 8.01
CA ARG A 202 9.11 -3.11 6.72
C ARG A 202 8.85 -4.58 6.53
N ALA A 203 9.74 -5.44 7.03
CA ALA A 203 9.56 -6.89 6.97
C ALA A 203 8.22 -7.35 7.59
N TYR A 204 7.74 -6.61 8.58
CA TYR A 204 6.49 -6.90 9.31
C TYR A 204 5.37 -5.90 9.04
N GLY A 205 5.53 -4.94 8.14
CA GLY A 205 4.58 -3.84 7.91
C GLY A 205 3.15 -4.29 7.64
N ARG A 206 2.96 -5.33 6.81
CA ARG A 206 1.63 -5.92 6.55
C ARG A 206 1.01 -6.55 7.79
N GLN A 207 1.82 -7.23 8.59
CA GLN A 207 1.36 -7.90 9.81
C GLN A 207 1.02 -6.87 10.89
N MET A 208 1.83 -5.82 11.05
CA MET A 208 1.55 -4.69 11.94
C MET A 208 0.23 -4.00 11.59
N ALA A 209 -0.03 -3.74 10.30
CA ALA A 209 -1.29 -3.15 9.85
C ALA A 209 -2.51 -4.05 10.14
N ARG A 210 -2.35 -5.37 9.99
CA ARG A 210 -3.43 -6.34 10.19
C ARG A 210 -3.68 -6.67 11.67
N TYR A 211 -2.61 -6.75 12.47
CA TYR A 211 -2.65 -7.18 13.87
C TYR A 211 -1.85 -6.21 14.77
N PRO A 212 -2.23 -4.92 14.87
CA PRO A 212 -1.41 -3.90 15.55
C PRO A 212 -1.12 -4.24 17.01
N ARG A 213 -2.03 -4.93 17.72
CA ARG A 213 -1.83 -5.34 19.11
C ARG A 213 -0.70 -6.34 19.33
N ALA A 214 -0.35 -7.10 18.29
CA ALA A 214 0.74 -8.06 18.34
C ALA A 214 2.10 -7.44 17.96
N PHE A 215 2.17 -6.12 17.74
CA PHE A 215 3.38 -5.40 17.33
C PHE A 215 3.53 -4.07 18.07
N ALA A 216 3.09 -4.00 19.32
CA ALA A 216 3.08 -2.76 20.10
C ALA A 216 4.47 -2.13 20.22
N LYS A 217 5.51 -2.93 20.47
CA LYS A 217 6.89 -2.46 20.55
C LYS A 217 7.39 -1.92 19.21
N SER A 218 7.14 -2.63 18.11
CA SER A 218 7.51 -2.16 16.76
C SER A 218 6.78 -0.87 16.38
N LEU A 219 5.50 -0.73 16.72
CA LEU A 219 4.72 0.48 16.46
C LEU A 219 5.25 1.69 17.24
N ALA A 220 5.73 1.50 18.47
CA ALA A 220 6.40 2.57 19.22
C ALA A 220 7.69 3.03 18.53
N VAL A 221 8.41 2.12 17.83
CA VAL A 221 9.59 2.50 17.04
C VAL A 221 9.20 3.21 15.73
N VAL A 222 8.09 2.80 15.12
CA VAL A 222 7.52 3.54 13.96
C VAL A 222 7.28 4.99 14.37
N ASP A 223 6.67 5.21 15.51
CA ASP A 223 6.36 6.53 16.05
C ASP A 223 7.64 7.34 16.35
N LEU A 224 8.63 6.72 17.02
CA LEU A 224 9.96 7.32 17.24
C LEU A 224 10.64 7.76 15.93
N LEU A 225 10.67 6.90 14.92
CA LEU A 225 11.33 7.22 13.65
C LEU A 225 10.57 8.26 12.83
N ALA A 226 9.27 8.30 13.03
CA ALA A 226 8.35 9.21 12.37
C ALA A 226 8.43 10.62 12.92
N GLU A 227 8.36 10.76 14.24
CA GLU A 227 8.40 12.05 14.91
C GLU A 227 9.83 12.54 15.18
N GLY A 228 10.78 11.62 15.23
CA GLY A 228 12.14 11.85 15.71
C GLY A 228 12.17 12.09 17.22
N PRO A 229 13.30 11.81 17.88
CA PRO A 229 13.43 12.01 19.32
C PRO A 229 13.51 13.49 19.70
N VAL A 230 13.16 13.75 20.95
CA VAL A 230 13.67 14.93 21.66
C VAL A 230 15.09 14.62 22.12
N GLU A 231 16.04 15.37 21.62
CA GLU A 231 17.47 15.19 21.90
C GLU A 231 17.85 16.11 23.06
N LEU A 232 18.33 15.54 24.15
CA LEU A 232 18.64 16.23 25.42
C LEU A 232 20.12 16.08 25.73
N ALA A 233 20.88 17.15 25.61
CA ALA A 233 22.29 17.17 25.97
C ALA A 233 22.50 17.90 27.29
N PHE A 234 22.84 17.18 28.35
CA PHE A 234 23.19 17.70 29.65
C PHE A 234 24.71 17.98 29.72
N VAL A 235 25.07 19.20 30.04
CA VAL A 235 26.47 19.63 30.09
C VAL A 235 26.75 20.25 31.45
N GLY A 236 27.63 19.63 32.21
CA GLY A 236 28.09 20.10 33.50
C GLY A 236 28.79 19.01 34.35
N PRO A 237 29.57 19.38 35.35
CA PRO A 237 30.26 18.41 36.20
C PRO A 237 29.30 17.45 36.91
N ALA A 238 29.71 16.21 37.08
CA ALA A 238 28.93 15.22 37.85
C ALA A 238 28.77 15.69 39.32
N GLY A 239 27.52 15.65 39.83
CA GLY A 239 27.21 16.12 41.17
C GLY A 239 27.03 17.64 41.28
N ASP A 240 27.01 18.35 40.17
CA ASP A 240 26.63 19.78 40.17
C ASP A 240 25.14 19.95 40.51
N PRO A 241 24.76 20.74 41.54
CA PRO A 241 23.35 20.91 41.93
C PRO A 241 22.48 21.51 40.83
N GLY A 242 23.04 22.35 39.95
CA GLY A 242 22.29 22.91 38.81
C GLY A 242 22.03 21.84 37.78
N LEU A 243 22.97 20.95 37.49
CA LEU A 243 22.80 19.80 36.61
C LEU A 243 21.70 18.85 37.13
N GLU A 244 21.74 18.56 38.46
CA GLU A 244 20.71 17.71 39.10
C GLU A 244 19.33 18.33 39.04
N ALA A 245 19.20 19.64 39.21
CA ALA A 245 17.93 20.36 39.08
C ALA A 245 17.39 20.33 37.66
N LEU A 246 18.23 20.48 36.62
CA LEU A 246 17.84 20.33 35.21
C LEU A 246 17.39 18.89 34.88
N GLN A 247 18.11 17.88 35.43
CA GLN A 247 17.70 16.48 35.26
C GLN A 247 16.35 16.19 35.94
N LEU A 248 16.12 16.78 37.14
CA LEU A 248 14.84 16.64 37.83
C LEU A 248 13.68 17.22 36.99
N ALA A 249 13.84 18.41 36.41
CA ALA A 249 12.82 19.04 35.59
C ALA A 249 12.44 18.18 34.36
N VAL A 250 13.40 17.47 33.78
CA VAL A 250 13.13 16.55 32.67
C VAL A 250 12.46 15.25 33.16
N ARG A 251 12.77 14.76 34.35
CA ARG A 251 12.17 13.51 34.90
C ARG A 251 10.68 13.60 35.10
N GLU A 252 10.17 14.79 35.43
CA GLU A 252 8.75 15.03 35.67
C GLU A 252 7.90 15.01 34.39
N ILE A 253 8.52 14.98 33.21
CA ILE A 253 7.85 15.04 31.92
C ILE A 253 7.94 13.67 31.23
N PHE A 254 6.79 13.17 30.78
CA PHE A 254 6.73 11.93 29.98
C PHE A 254 7.23 12.17 28.56
N LEU A 255 8.43 11.69 28.26
CA LEU A 255 9.08 11.81 26.95
C LEU A 255 9.41 10.40 26.43
N PRO A 256 8.47 9.73 25.76
CA PRO A 256 8.67 8.37 25.26
C PRO A 256 9.71 8.30 24.13
N HIS A 257 9.84 9.35 23.34
CA HIS A 257 10.78 9.49 22.23
C HIS A 257 11.88 10.49 22.57
N ARG A 258 12.88 10.01 23.31
CA ARG A 258 14.02 10.82 23.73
C ARG A 258 15.33 10.16 23.39
N VAL A 259 16.39 10.96 23.33
CA VAL A 259 17.80 10.58 23.33
C VAL A 259 18.50 11.50 24.31
N ILE A 260 19.17 10.93 25.31
CA ILE A 260 19.84 11.71 26.36
C ILE A 260 21.35 11.50 26.26
N ALA A 261 22.12 12.59 26.26
CA ALA A 261 23.58 12.57 26.28
C ALA A 261 24.11 13.45 27.38
N PHE A 262 25.29 13.09 27.91
CA PHE A 262 25.93 13.77 29.04
C PHE A 262 27.37 14.17 28.71
N SER A 263 27.78 15.38 29.13
CA SER A 263 29.13 15.88 29.07
C SER A 263 29.49 16.54 30.40
N ASP A 264 30.72 16.40 30.84
CA ASP A 264 31.25 17.08 32.06
C ASP A 264 31.55 18.56 31.82
N GLY A 265 31.44 19.03 30.57
CA GLY A 265 31.70 20.42 30.22
C GLY A 265 33.18 20.79 30.07
N THR A 266 34.10 19.85 30.23
CA THR A 266 35.56 20.13 30.15
C THR A 266 36.08 20.27 28.72
N GLY A 267 35.26 20.05 27.70
CA GLY A 267 35.61 20.18 26.28
C GLY A 267 36.50 19.05 25.75
N THR A 268 36.75 18.01 26.54
CA THR A 268 37.41 16.79 26.05
C THR A 268 36.50 16.18 24.98
N GLN A 269 37.06 15.91 23.82
CA GLN A 269 36.33 15.42 22.63
C GLN A 269 35.52 14.19 22.97
N THR A 270 34.22 14.36 23.05
CA THR A 270 33.30 13.23 23.07
C THR A 270 32.99 12.86 21.62
N ASN A 271 33.12 11.58 21.30
CA ASN A 271 32.72 11.06 19.97
C ASN A 271 31.17 11.03 19.78
N HIS A 272 30.44 11.71 20.68
CA HIS A 272 28.99 11.75 20.64
C HIS A 272 28.50 12.98 19.86
N PRO A 273 27.90 12.82 18.64
CA PRO A 273 27.54 13.93 17.76
C PRO A 273 26.62 14.97 18.44
N LEU A 274 25.71 14.51 19.32
CA LEU A 274 24.77 15.38 20.03
C LEU A 274 25.51 16.34 21.02
N LEU A 275 26.70 16.03 21.44
CA LEU A 275 27.51 16.85 22.39
C LEU A 275 28.45 17.81 21.69
N ALA A 276 28.64 17.67 20.39
CA ALA A 276 29.57 18.50 19.62
C ALA A 276 29.26 20.00 19.77
N GLY A 277 30.24 20.79 20.13
CA GLY A 277 30.12 22.25 20.29
C GLY A 277 29.27 22.72 21.48
N LYS A 278 28.87 21.83 22.40
CA LYS A 278 28.10 22.17 23.57
C LYS A 278 28.96 22.27 24.84
N GLY A 279 28.81 23.35 25.61
CA GLY A 279 29.58 23.62 26.84
C GLY A 279 28.66 24.13 27.97
N VAL A 280 29.27 24.38 29.09
CA VAL A 280 28.64 25.10 30.20
C VAL A 280 28.33 26.56 29.77
N VAL A 281 27.33 27.19 30.33
CA VAL A 281 26.93 28.57 29.99
C VAL A 281 27.15 29.45 31.20
N ASP A 282 28.00 30.46 31.06
CA ASP A 282 28.41 31.36 32.14
C ASP A 282 28.88 30.61 33.43
N GLY A 283 29.62 29.51 33.22
CA GLY A 283 30.09 28.66 34.30
C GLY A 283 29.07 27.80 35.00
N LYS A 284 27.84 27.76 34.52
CA LYS A 284 26.73 26.95 35.03
C LYS A 284 26.42 25.74 34.14
N ALA A 285 25.97 24.65 34.74
CA ALA A 285 25.43 23.52 34.00
C ALA A 285 24.28 23.95 33.08
N ALA A 286 24.19 23.36 31.93
CA ALA A 286 23.22 23.70 30.90
C ALA A 286 22.56 22.46 30.26
N LEU A 287 21.29 22.59 29.89
CA LEU A 287 20.58 21.62 29.05
C LEU A 287 20.37 22.22 27.67
N TYR A 288 20.77 21.48 26.65
CA TYR A 288 20.45 21.74 25.25
C TYR A 288 19.30 20.82 24.80
N ILE A 289 18.21 21.41 24.38
CA ILE A 289 17.05 20.70 23.82
C ILE A 289 17.09 20.88 22.32
N CYS A 290 17.27 19.76 21.61
CA CYS A 290 17.41 19.76 20.15
C CYS A 290 16.38 18.82 19.50
N ARG A 291 16.12 19.04 18.22
CA ARG A 291 15.47 18.08 17.31
C ARG A 291 16.20 18.08 15.98
N ASN A 292 16.51 16.92 15.45
CA ASN A 292 17.29 16.76 14.22
C ASN A 292 18.58 17.60 14.24
N PHE A 293 19.30 17.55 15.35
CA PHE A 293 20.54 18.35 15.59
C PHE A 293 20.36 19.88 15.51
N SER A 294 19.14 20.38 15.39
CA SER A 294 18.82 21.80 15.55
C SER A 294 18.44 22.10 16.99
N CYS A 295 19.23 22.91 17.68
CA CYS A 295 19.09 23.17 19.10
C CYS A 295 18.44 24.53 19.39
N ARG A 296 17.60 24.56 20.44
CA ARG A 296 17.19 25.81 21.07
C ARG A 296 18.38 26.44 21.81
N ARG A 297 18.22 27.69 22.26
CA ARG A 297 19.20 28.29 23.17
C ARG A 297 19.42 27.38 24.39
N PRO A 298 20.66 27.25 24.89
CA PRO A 298 20.91 26.48 26.10
C PRO A 298 20.17 27.05 27.30
N MET A 299 19.69 26.16 28.18
CA MET A 299 18.91 26.50 29.35
C MET A 299 19.64 26.11 30.61
N THR A 300 19.72 27.04 31.55
CA THR A 300 20.34 26.84 32.87
C THR A 300 19.31 26.91 34.02
N ASN A 301 18.04 27.20 33.69
CA ASN A 301 16.94 27.32 34.64
C ASN A 301 15.95 26.12 34.45
N PRO A 302 15.69 25.31 35.50
CA PRO A 302 14.74 24.20 35.46
C PRO A 302 13.33 24.56 35.04
N GLN A 303 12.84 25.74 35.40
CA GLN A 303 11.49 26.20 35.02
C GLN A 303 11.37 26.45 33.53
N GLU A 304 12.40 27.08 32.90
CA GLU A 304 12.45 27.24 31.42
C GLU A 304 12.47 25.92 30.72
N VAL A 305 13.12 24.89 31.27
CA VAL A 305 13.15 23.53 30.73
C VAL A 305 11.76 22.91 30.73
N THR A 306 11.02 23.01 31.85
CA THR A 306 9.66 22.48 31.95
C THR A 306 8.72 23.17 30.97
N GLU A 307 8.79 24.51 30.86
CA GLU A 307 8.01 25.25 29.86
C GLU A 307 8.36 24.84 28.42
N ALA A 308 9.65 24.78 28.11
CA ALA A 308 10.10 24.42 26.78
C ALA A 308 9.70 23.01 26.34
N LEU A 309 9.65 22.05 27.25
CA LEU A 309 9.24 20.68 26.97
C LEU A 309 7.72 20.51 26.94
N SER A 310 6.96 21.32 27.69
CA SER A 310 5.49 21.32 27.70
C SER A 310 4.89 21.85 26.39
N VAL A 311 5.59 22.69 25.66
CA VAL A 311 5.17 23.39 24.43
C VAL A 311 5.94 22.86 23.21
N LEU A 312 6.31 21.58 23.19
CA LEU A 312 6.89 21.01 21.98
C LEU A 312 5.82 20.90 20.90
N PRO A 313 5.89 21.67 19.81
CA PRO A 313 4.88 21.62 18.77
C PRO A 313 4.82 20.24 18.12
N PRO A 314 3.64 19.72 17.76
CA PRO A 314 3.53 18.59 16.86
C PRO A 314 4.23 18.95 15.55
N ARG A 315 4.87 17.98 14.91
CA ARG A 315 5.58 18.20 13.63
C ARG A 315 4.60 18.49 12.50
N ASP A 316 4.90 19.52 11.70
CA ASP A 316 4.19 19.89 10.47
C ASP A 316 4.59 19.04 9.24
N GLN A 317 5.24 17.88 9.40
CA GLN A 317 5.60 17.04 8.26
C GLN A 317 5.06 15.61 8.40
N PRO A 318 4.47 15.06 7.33
CA PRO A 318 3.87 13.74 7.39
C PRO A 318 4.93 12.64 7.60
N THR A 319 4.73 11.93 8.64
CA THR A 319 5.45 10.77 9.17
C THR A 319 5.86 9.70 8.13
N GLN A 320 5.12 9.60 7.03
CA GLN A 320 5.33 8.61 5.97
C GLN A 320 6.59 8.82 5.14
N GLN A 321 7.09 10.06 4.99
CA GLN A 321 8.27 10.34 4.15
C GLN A 321 9.57 9.73 4.69
N ILE A 322 9.76 9.67 6.00
CA ILE A 322 11.01 9.20 6.62
C ILE A 322 11.16 7.68 6.55
N LEU A 323 10.06 6.93 6.64
CA LEU A 323 10.06 5.47 6.55
C LEU A 323 10.27 4.96 5.11
N LEU A 324 10.01 5.81 4.11
CA LEU A 324 10.00 5.45 2.69
C LEU A 324 11.31 5.83 1.95
N GLN A 325 12.08 6.78 2.44
CA GLN A 325 13.24 7.35 1.73
C GLN A 325 14.39 6.37 1.41
N GLY A 326 14.48 5.23 2.08
CA GLY A 326 15.55 4.24 1.86
C GLY A 326 15.22 3.08 0.90
N VAL A 327 13.98 2.98 0.37
CA VAL A 327 13.51 1.79 -0.40
C VAL A 327 12.83 2.16 -1.72
N LEU A 328 12.51 3.42 -1.94
CA LEU A 328 11.95 3.86 -3.20
C LEU A 328 13.04 3.87 -4.27
N LEU A 329 12.76 3.25 -5.41
CA LEU A 329 13.64 3.34 -6.58
C LEU A 329 13.79 4.81 -6.98
N PRO A 330 15.01 5.37 -6.95
CA PRO A 330 15.25 6.77 -7.35
C PRO A 330 15.12 6.92 -8.86
N GLY A 331 14.96 8.15 -9.32
CA GLY A 331 14.88 8.48 -10.75
C GLY A 331 13.46 8.41 -11.31
N SER A 332 13.36 8.73 -12.58
CA SER A 332 12.15 8.77 -13.39
C SER A 332 12.51 8.54 -14.85
N ALA A 333 11.52 8.33 -15.70
CA ALA A 333 11.73 8.24 -17.15
C ALA A 333 12.49 9.46 -17.70
N THR A 334 13.48 9.21 -18.56
CA THR A 334 14.24 10.27 -19.23
C THR A 334 14.15 10.13 -20.76
N PRO A 335 14.36 11.22 -21.51
CA PRO A 335 14.38 11.14 -22.99
C PRO A 335 15.41 10.13 -23.49
N GLU A 336 16.61 10.13 -22.93
CA GLU A 336 17.71 9.24 -23.28
C GLU A 336 17.39 7.78 -22.92
N GLY A 337 16.88 7.55 -21.70
CA GLY A 337 16.53 6.18 -21.23
C GLY A 337 15.41 5.57 -22.08
N THR A 338 14.32 6.31 -22.29
CA THR A 338 13.17 5.81 -23.07
C THR A 338 13.50 5.62 -24.55
N ALA A 339 14.31 6.49 -25.15
CA ALA A 339 14.80 6.32 -26.52
C ALA A 339 15.78 5.14 -26.62
N GLY A 340 16.66 4.97 -25.64
CA GLY A 340 17.58 3.83 -25.53
C GLY A 340 16.84 2.50 -25.43
N TYR A 341 15.75 2.45 -24.64
CA TYR A 341 14.88 1.28 -24.58
C TYR A 341 14.29 0.94 -25.95
N ALA A 342 13.67 1.92 -26.63
CA ALA A 342 13.09 1.71 -27.96
C ALA A 342 14.15 1.22 -28.97
N ALA A 343 15.31 1.86 -29.00
CA ALA A 343 16.42 1.45 -29.87
C ALA A 343 16.89 0.01 -29.58
N ARG A 344 17.01 -0.38 -28.31
CA ARG A 344 17.37 -1.74 -27.91
C ARG A 344 16.35 -2.78 -28.39
N ILE A 345 15.04 -2.49 -28.27
CA ILE A 345 13.98 -3.37 -28.76
C ILE A 345 14.01 -3.50 -30.29
N LEU A 346 14.16 -2.39 -31.01
CA LEU A 346 14.20 -2.37 -32.48
C LEU A 346 15.39 -3.15 -33.05
N ASN A 347 16.52 -3.19 -32.35
CA ASN A 347 17.73 -3.89 -32.78
C ASN A 347 17.76 -5.40 -32.40
N GLN A 348 16.75 -5.92 -31.69
CA GLN A 348 16.69 -7.35 -31.35
C GLN A 348 16.19 -8.19 -32.53
N PRO A 349 16.88 -9.29 -32.92
CA PRO A 349 16.39 -10.22 -33.92
C PRO A 349 15.20 -11.01 -33.35
N ARG A 350 13.98 -10.67 -33.75
CA ARG A 350 12.72 -11.28 -33.27
C ARG A 350 11.87 -11.80 -34.44
N LYS A 351 10.99 -12.78 -34.15
CA LYS A 351 9.95 -13.28 -35.06
C LYS A 351 8.97 -12.18 -35.51
N ASN A 352 8.69 -11.19 -34.63
CA ASN A 352 7.90 -10.00 -34.91
C ASN A 352 8.80 -8.79 -34.62
N SER A 353 9.50 -8.28 -35.65
CA SER A 353 10.28 -7.04 -35.52
C SER A 353 9.32 -5.87 -35.33
N HIS A 354 9.47 -5.15 -34.21
CA HIS A 354 8.78 -3.86 -34.05
C HIS A 354 9.33 -2.88 -35.09
N MET A 355 8.48 -2.03 -35.62
CA MET A 355 8.89 -0.96 -36.52
C MET A 355 9.15 0.31 -35.69
N GLU A 356 9.97 1.21 -36.24
CA GLU A 356 10.23 2.52 -35.63
C GLU A 356 8.91 3.25 -35.32
N GLN A 357 7.92 3.14 -36.20
CA GLN A 357 6.57 3.65 -36.03
C GLN A 357 5.76 2.99 -34.88
N GLY A 358 6.24 1.89 -34.30
CA GLY A 358 5.69 1.28 -33.09
C GLY A 358 5.92 2.13 -31.83
N TYR A 359 6.71 3.20 -31.94
CA TYR A 359 6.99 4.16 -30.88
C TYR A 359 6.54 5.56 -31.28
N SER A 360 6.23 6.39 -30.27
CA SER A 360 5.79 7.77 -30.43
C SER A 360 6.44 8.67 -29.37
N ARG A 361 6.35 9.99 -29.55
CA ARG A 361 6.73 10.95 -28.53
C ARG A 361 5.60 11.14 -27.52
N PHE A 362 5.92 11.21 -26.25
CA PHE A 362 4.98 11.52 -25.19
C PHE A 362 4.79 13.04 -25.06
N GLY A 363 4.00 13.60 -25.96
CA GLY A 363 3.77 15.06 -26.04
C GLY A 363 5.06 15.87 -26.14
N LYS A 364 5.13 16.99 -25.42
CA LYS A 364 6.31 17.88 -25.35
C LYS A 364 7.41 17.40 -24.38
N SER A 365 7.18 16.31 -23.64
CA SER A 365 8.14 15.83 -22.63
C SER A 365 9.44 15.26 -23.21
N ALA A 366 9.53 15.10 -24.52
CA ALA A 366 10.60 14.42 -25.25
C ALA A 366 10.79 12.92 -24.90
N LEU A 367 9.98 12.35 -24.03
CA LEU A 367 9.99 10.91 -23.72
C LEU A 367 9.50 10.11 -24.95
N THR A 368 10.10 8.95 -25.15
CA THR A 368 9.70 7.98 -26.18
C THR A 368 8.85 6.89 -25.57
N THR A 369 7.64 6.66 -26.08
CA THR A 369 6.72 5.63 -25.58
C THR A 369 6.32 4.63 -26.67
N SER A 370 6.11 3.38 -26.27
CA SER A 370 5.46 2.41 -27.15
C SER A 370 4.02 2.83 -27.44
N ARG A 371 3.55 2.63 -28.68
CA ARG A 371 2.16 2.95 -29.06
C ARG A 371 1.12 2.04 -28.40
N LEU A 372 1.54 0.92 -27.81
CA LEU A 372 0.73 0.10 -26.91
C LEU A 372 1.32 0.18 -25.51
N GLY A 373 0.46 0.50 -24.52
CA GLY A 373 0.79 0.53 -23.10
C GLY A 373 0.14 -0.64 -22.36
N PHE A 374 0.69 -1.00 -21.23
CA PHE A 374 0.14 -2.04 -20.37
C PHE A 374 -0.86 -1.44 -19.37
N GLY A 375 -2.16 -1.70 -19.56
CA GLY A 375 -3.23 -1.33 -18.64
C GLY A 375 -3.41 -2.37 -17.54
N THR A 376 -3.31 -1.97 -16.26
CA THR A 376 -3.31 -2.88 -15.11
C THR A 376 -4.67 -3.02 -14.41
N TYR A 377 -5.78 -2.60 -15.00
CA TYR A 377 -7.10 -2.50 -14.36
C TYR A 377 -7.57 -3.76 -13.62
N ARG A 378 -7.24 -4.96 -14.09
CA ARG A 378 -7.62 -6.24 -13.46
C ARG A 378 -6.41 -7.14 -13.21
N VAL A 379 -5.29 -6.54 -12.85
CA VAL A 379 -4.02 -7.25 -12.63
C VAL A 379 -3.69 -7.13 -11.15
N ASP A 380 -3.33 -8.24 -10.52
CA ASP A 380 -2.98 -8.29 -9.10
C ASP A 380 -1.82 -9.25 -8.81
N THR A 381 -1.36 -9.24 -7.56
CA THR A 381 -0.22 -10.06 -7.10
C THR A 381 -0.58 -11.52 -6.81
N ARG A 382 -1.87 -11.88 -6.82
CA ARG A 382 -2.36 -13.22 -6.45
C ARG A 382 -2.28 -14.22 -7.59
N ASP A 383 -2.27 -13.71 -8.82
CA ASP A 383 -2.21 -14.51 -10.03
C ASP A 383 -0.82 -14.42 -10.67
N ALA A 384 -0.11 -15.55 -10.70
CA ALA A 384 1.22 -15.63 -11.30
C ALA A 384 1.21 -15.30 -12.81
N GLU A 385 0.14 -15.63 -13.53
CA GLU A 385 -0.01 -15.34 -14.95
C GLU A 385 -0.01 -13.83 -15.23
N HIS A 386 -0.59 -13.01 -14.31
CA HIS A 386 -0.53 -11.56 -14.38
C HIS A 386 0.91 -11.03 -14.32
N ARG A 387 1.72 -11.61 -13.42
CA ARG A 387 3.14 -11.25 -13.26
C ARG A 387 3.93 -11.61 -14.50
N ASP A 388 3.73 -12.83 -15.03
CA ASP A 388 4.41 -13.32 -16.22
C ASP A 388 4.06 -12.48 -17.45
N ALA A 389 2.79 -12.14 -17.63
CA ALA A 389 2.32 -11.26 -18.70
C ALA A 389 2.97 -9.87 -18.61
N PHE A 390 2.97 -9.26 -17.44
CA PHE A 390 3.56 -7.94 -17.25
C PHE A 390 5.07 -7.93 -17.48
N THR A 391 5.78 -8.94 -16.97
CA THR A 391 7.22 -9.14 -17.19
C THR A 391 7.53 -9.33 -18.68
N LYS A 392 6.73 -10.16 -19.38
CA LYS A 392 6.85 -10.38 -20.83
C LYS A 392 6.66 -9.08 -21.61
N ALA A 393 5.63 -8.29 -21.28
CA ALA A 393 5.36 -7.03 -21.96
C ALA A 393 6.54 -6.05 -21.87
N LEU A 394 7.12 -5.90 -20.67
CA LEU A 394 8.29 -5.03 -20.45
C LEU A 394 9.55 -5.51 -21.18
N ARG A 395 9.72 -6.82 -21.34
CA ARG A 395 10.84 -7.39 -22.10
C ARG A 395 10.63 -7.29 -23.61
N GLU A 396 9.38 -7.20 -24.05
CA GLU A 396 9.01 -7.29 -25.46
C GLU A 396 8.59 -5.97 -26.12
N GLY A 397 8.83 -4.83 -25.46
CA GLY A 397 8.75 -3.54 -26.11
C GLY A 397 7.71 -2.57 -25.56
N VAL A 398 7.01 -2.91 -24.48
CA VAL A 398 6.13 -1.97 -23.76
C VAL A 398 6.95 -1.22 -22.72
N ASN A 399 6.95 0.11 -22.77
CA ASN A 399 7.59 0.96 -21.76
C ASN A 399 6.66 2.01 -21.12
N LEU A 400 5.36 1.95 -21.41
CA LEU A 400 4.35 2.73 -20.71
C LEU A 400 3.42 1.82 -19.93
N ILE A 401 3.30 2.09 -18.64
CA ILE A 401 2.46 1.35 -17.68
C ILE A 401 1.37 2.29 -17.18
N ASP A 402 0.12 1.87 -17.28
CA ASP A 402 -1.04 2.59 -16.76
C ASP A 402 -1.66 1.84 -15.59
N THR A 403 -1.66 2.45 -14.41
CA THR A 403 -2.24 1.92 -13.18
C THR A 403 -3.12 2.95 -12.49
N SER A 404 -3.61 2.65 -11.28
CA SER A 404 -4.41 3.57 -10.46
C SER A 404 -4.45 3.10 -9.00
N THR A 405 -4.65 4.04 -8.08
CA THR A 405 -4.74 3.78 -6.63
C THR A 405 -5.89 2.86 -6.23
N ASN A 406 -6.97 2.79 -7.03
CA ASN A 406 -8.13 1.94 -6.76
C ASN A 406 -8.13 0.59 -7.52
N TYR A 407 -7.20 0.36 -8.47
CA TYR A 407 -7.19 -0.89 -9.22
C TYR A 407 -6.82 -2.06 -8.32
N MET A 408 -7.72 -3.06 -8.23
CA MET A 408 -7.60 -4.21 -7.33
C MET A 408 -7.26 -3.81 -5.89
N ASP A 409 -7.84 -2.70 -5.43
CA ASP A 409 -7.60 -2.12 -4.09
C ASP A 409 -6.11 -1.77 -3.83
N GLY A 410 -5.45 -1.22 -4.87
CA GLY A 410 -4.04 -0.86 -4.87
C GLY A 410 -3.07 -2.03 -5.12
N ASP A 411 -3.55 -3.26 -5.30
CA ASP A 411 -2.69 -4.42 -5.52
C ASP A 411 -2.08 -4.43 -6.93
N SER A 412 -2.72 -3.77 -7.90
CA SER A 412 -2.14 -3.52 -9.22
C SER A 412 -0.84 -2.70 -9.14
N GLU A 413 -0.81 -1.64 -8.31
CA GLU A 413 0.41 -0.86 -8.08
C GLU A 413 1.51 -1.69 -7.40
N ARG A 414 1.15 -2.58 -6.46
CA ARG A 414 2.12 -3.50 -5.81
C ARG A 414 2.75 -4.47 -6.80
N LEU A 415 1.96 -5.04 -7.72
CA LEU A 415 2.50 -5.89 -8.77
C LEU A 415 3.49 -5.13 -9.64
N VAL A 416 3.10 -3.94 -10.14
CA VAL A 416 3.98 -3.07 -10.94
C VAL A 416 5.30 -2.82 -10.20
N GLY A 417 5.23 -2.35 -8.96
CA GLY A 417 6.42 -2.04 -8.15
C GLY A 417 7.32 -3.26 -7.90
N SER A 418 6.73 -4.44 -7.69
CA SER A 418 7.48 -5.67 -7.44
C SER A 418 8.25 -6.14 -8.68
N VAL A 419 7.62 -6.10 -9.85
CA VAL A 419 8.25 -6.51 -11.13
C VAL A 419 9.32 -5.52 -11.57
N LEU A 420 9.05 -4.21 -11.47
CA LEU A 420 10.06 -3.20 -11.80
C LEU A 420 11.31 -3.34 -10.94
N ARG A 421 11.17 -3.51 -9.62
CA ARG A 421 12.32 -3.73 -8.72
C ARG A 421 13.12 -4.97 -9.10
N GLU A 422 12.45 -6.06 -9.46
CA GLU A 422 13.11 -7.29 -9.87
C GLU A 422 13.91 -7.10 -11.16
N LEU A 423 13.29 -6.56 -12.21
CA LEU A 423 13.94 -6.37 -13.51
C LEU A 423 15.10 -5.36 -13.43
N ILE A 424 14.96 -4.30 -12.62
CA ILE A 424 16.05 -3.33 -12.39
C ILE A 424 17.18 -3.96 -11.58
N LYS A 425 16.89 -4.70 -10.51
CA LYS A 425 17.89 -5.46 -9.74
C LYS A 425 18.68 -6.42 -10.62
N ASN A 426 17.99 -7.10 -11.54
CA ASN A 426 18.59 -8.02 -12.49
C ASN A 426 19.32 -7.32 -13.65
N ARG A 427 19.32 -5.98 -13.71
CA ARG A 427 19.90 -5.17 -14.80
C ARG A 427 19.29 -5.45 -16.18
N GLU A 428 18.05 -5.92 -16.22
CA GLU A 428 17.29 -6.11 -17.46
C GLU A 428 16.67 -4.79 -17.95
N LEU A 429 16.34 -3.91 -17.01
CA LEU A 429 15.81 -2.56 -17.24
C LEU A 429 16.51 -1.55 -16.32
N THR A 430 16.39 -0.27 -16.68
CA THR A 430 16.66 0.85 -15.76
C THR A 430 15.38 1.63 -15.48
N ARG A 431 15.37 2.45 -14.42
CA ARG A 431 14.19 3.26 -14.07
C ARG A 431 13.88 4.30 -15.13
N GLU A 432 14.91 4.81 -15.79
CA GLU A 432 14.85 5.85 -16.83
C GLU A 432 14.20 5.38 -18.13
N GLU A 433 14.11 4.06 -18.35
CA GLU A 433 13.53 3.46 -19.55
C GLU A 433 11.99 3.39 -19.53
N ILE A 434 11.36 3.46 -18.34
CA ILE A 434 9.95 3.10 -18.13
C ILE A 434 9.13 4.30 -17.68
N ILE A 435 8.01 4.55 -18.37
CA ILE A 435 7.03 5.58 -18.03
C ILE A 435 5.92 4.95 -17.19
N VAL A 436 5.74 5.40 -15.95
CA VAL A 436 4.70 4.93 -15.04
C VAL A 436 3.64 6.02 -14.87
N VAL A 437 2.41 5.69 -15.24
CA VAL A 437 1.23 6.54 -15.09
C VAL A 437 0.35 5.94 -13.99
N SER A 438 0.03 6.71 -12.95
CA SER A 438 -0.99 6.33 -11.96
C SER A 438 -2.07 7.40 -11.83
N LYS A 439 -3.19 7.08 -11.19
CA LYS A 439 -4.37 7.95 -11.14
C LYS A 439 -4.93 8.01 -9.73
N ILE A 440 -5.46 9.18 -9.34
CA ILE A 440 -6.07 9.44 -8.04
C ILE A 440 -7.42 10.12 -8.22
N GLY A 441 -8.45 9.67 -7.48
CA GLY A 441 -9.79 10.27 -7.52
C GLY A 441 -10.83 9.39 -6.84
N TYR A 442 -10.84 8.10 -7.15
CA TYR A 442 -11.79 7.15 -6.55
C TYR A 442 -11.47 6.88 -5.08
N VAL A 443 -12.54 6.83 -4.29
CA VAL A 443 -12.53 6.44 -2.88
C VAL A 443 -13.36 5.16 -2.75
N GLN A 444 -12.69 4.02 -2.83
CA GLN A 444 -13.28 2.67 -2.85
C GLN A 444 -12.46 1.73 -1.97
N GLY A 445 -13.02 0.57 -1.63
CA GLY A 445 -12.32 -0.49 -0.92
C GLY A 445 -11.70 0.01 0.41
N GLU A 446 -10.42 -0.20 0.62
CA GLU A 446 -9.72 0.22 1.84
C GLU A 446 -9.66 1.75 1.99
N ASN A 447 -9.52 2.49 0.88
CA ASN A 447 -9.55 3.95 0.89
C ASN A 447 -10.90 4.50 1.37
N LEU A 448 -12.01 3.82 1.04
CA LEU A 448 -13.35 4.18 1.52
C LEU A 448 -13.47 3.97 3.04
N LYS A 449 -13.02 2.83 3.56
CA LYS A 449 -13.01 2.56 5.00
C LYS A 449 -12.21 3.61 5.79
N GLN A 450 -11.07 4.06 5.22
CA GLN A 450 -10.27 5.12 5.83
C GLN A 450 -10.99 6.46 5.80
N ALA A 451 -11.64 6.82 4.68
CA ALA A 451 -12.42 8.04 4.56
C ALA A 451 -13.60 8.05 5.54
N GLU A 452 -14.34 6.95 5.66
CA GLU A 452 -15.42 6.78 6.66
C GLU A 452 -14.91 6.90 8.11
N LYS A 453 -13.74 6.32 8.40
CA LYS A 453 -13.11 6.42 9.72
C LYS A 453 -12.74 7.86 10.06
N ARG A 454 -12.17 8.61 9.10
CA ARG A 454 -11.88 10.05 9.25
C ARG A 454 -13.15 10.85 9.50
N GLU A 455 -14.21 10.61 8.74
CA GLU A 455 -15.51 11.26 8.90
C GLU A 455 -16.10 11.01 10.30
N LYS A 456 -16.12 9.74 10.75
CA LYS A 456 -16.55 9.36 12.12
C LYS A 456 -15.72 10.02 13.23
N SER A 457 -14.46 10.36 12.96
CA SER A 457 -13.57 11.08 13.90
C SER A 457 -13.66 12.60 13.80
N GLY A 458 -14.62 13.15 13.05
CA GLY A 458 -14.83 14.59 12.88
C GLY A 458 -13.82 15.29 11.97
N ARG A 459 -13.03 14.55 11.18
CA ARG A 459 -12.02 15.08 10.25
C ARG A 459 -12.22 14.53 8.82
N PRO A 460 -13.39 14.75 8.19
CA PRO A 460 -13.64 14.28 6.83
C PRO A 460 -12.68 14.94 5.83
N TYR A 461 -12.42 14.28 4.71
CA TYR A 461 -11.78 14.95 3.58
C TYR A 461 -12.74 16.01 3.03
N PRO A 462 -12.29 17.25 2.78
CA PRO A 462 -13.13 18.24 2.15
C PRO A 462 -13.51 17.84 0.72
N ASP A 463 -14.57 18.42 0.22
CA ASP A 463 -15.03 18.24 -1.18
C ASP A 463 -15.33 16.79 -1.61
N MET A 464 -15.60 15.89 -0.64
CA MET A 464 -15.96 14.51 -0.91
C MET A 464 -17.27 14.41 -1.67
N VAL A 465 -17.26 13.69 -2.80
CA VAL A 465 -18.45 13.36 -3.60
C VAL A 465 -18.88 11.94 -3.25
N LYS A 466 -20.08 11.77 -2.71
CA LYS A 466 -20.67 10.47 -2.34
C LYS A 466 -21.62 10.02 -3.44
N TYR A 467 -21.05 9.50 -4.54
CA TYR A 467 -21.78 9.21 -5.77
C TYR A 467 -22.75 8.03 -5.64
N GLY A 468 -22.41 7.03 -4.83
CA GLY A 468 -23.25 5.84 -4.61
C GLY A 468 -22.69 4.94 -3.52
N GLU A 469 -23.43 3.85 -3.23
CA GLU A 469 -22.99 2.87 -2.24
C GLU A 469 -21.64 2.24 -2.68
N GLY A 470 -20.63 2.37 -1.82
CA GLY A 470 -19.29 1.86 -2.09
C GLY A 470 -18.45 2.67 -3.10
N ILE A 471 -18.98 3.76 -3.65
CA ILE A 471 -18.29 4.59 -4.65
C ILE A 471 -18.34 6.06 -4.24
N TRP A 472 -17.26 6.55 -3.64
CA TRP A 472 -17.04 7.97 -3.40
C TRP A 472 -15.90 8.48 -4.28
N HIS A 473 -15.79 9.80 -4.38
CA HIS A 473 -14.77 10.44 -5.21
C HIS A 473 -14.24 11.72 -4.54
N CYS A 474 -12.92 11.97 -4.63
CA CYS A 474 -12.30 13.17 -4.06
C CYS A 474 -11.05 13.57 -4.84
N ILE A 475 -10.96 14.87 -5.18
CA ILE A 475 -9.75 15.48 -5.77
C ILE A 475 -9.22 16.63 -4.92
N HIS A 476 -9.66 16.76 -3.67
CA HIS A 476 -9.13 17.78 -2.76
C HIS A 476 -7.65 17.52 -2.46
N PRO A 477 -6.79 18.57 -2.37
CA PRO A 477 -5.35 18.43 -2.13
C PRO A 477 -4.98 17.54 -0.95
N GLU A 478 -5.74 17.56 0.14
CA GLU A 478 -5.49 16.70 1.31
C GLU A 478 -5.63 15.21 0.98
N TYR A 479 -6.67 14.82 0.24
CA TYR A 479 -6.84 13.45 -0.22
C TYR A 479 -5.77 13.05 -1.25
N LEU A 480 -5.46 13.96 -2.19
CA LEU A 480 -4.43 13.73 -3.19
C LEU A 480 -3.05 13.50 -2.55
N ALA A 481 -2.71 14.24 -1.48
CA ALA A 481 -1.45 14.09 -0.75
C ALA A 481 -1.31 12.71 -0.11
N ASP A 482 -2.36 12.25 0.58
CA ASP A 482 -2.39 10.93 1.20
C ASP A 482 -2.29 9.83 0.15
N GLN A 483 -3.07 9.92 -0.92
CA GLN A 483 -3.10 8.89 -1.96
C GLN A 483 -1.82 8.85 -2.82
N LEU A 484 -1.22 10.00 -3.13
CA LEU A 484 0.06 10.03 -3.84
C LEU A 484 1.16 9.36 -3.02
N THR A 485 1.19 9.60 -1.71
CA THR A 485 2.15 8.95 -0.82
C THR A 485 1.98 7.44 -0.80
N LEU A 486 0.73 6.96 -0.65
CA LEU A 486 0.42 5.53 -0.70
C LEU A 486 0.70 4.90 -2.08
N SER A 487 0.49 5.63 -3.16
CA SER A 487 0.79 5.17 -4.53
C SER A 487 2.29 4.98 -4.73
N LEU A 488 3.11 5.98 -4.36
CA LEU A 488 4.57 5.89 -4.42
C LEU A 488 5.11 4.73 -3.59
N ASP A 489 4.53 4.49 -2.40
CA ASP A 489 4.90 3.35 -1.55
C ASP A 489 4.56 2.00 -2.21
N ARG A 490 3.34 1.82 -2.71
CA ARG A 490 2.92 0.59 -3.38
C ARG A 490 3.75 0.29 -4.63
N LEU A 491 4.03 1.33 -5.42
CA LEU A 491 4.90 1.25 -6.60
C LEU A 491 6.38 1.08 -6.24
N GLY A 492 6.78 1.52 -5.04
CA GLY A 492 8.18 1.55 -4.62
C GLY A 492 9.03 2.55 -5.43
N LEU A 493 8.45 3.67 -5.85
CA LEU A 493 9.10 4.70 -6.67
C LEU A 493 9.26 6.00 -5.89
N ALA A 494 10.41 6.64 -5.99
CA ALA A 494 10.62 7.98 -5.42
C ALA A 494 9.87 9.05 -6.21
N THR A 495 9.75 8.87 -7.53
CA THR A 495 9.08 9.80 -8.45
C THR A 495 8.14 9.03 -9.37
N LEU A 496 6.90 9.46 -9.48
CA LEU A 496 5.95 9.01 -10.48
C LEU A 496 6.11 9.86 -11.75
N ASP A 497 6.12 9.22 -12.94
CA ASP A 497 6.31 10.00 -14.19
C ASP A 497 5.08 10.83 -14.52
N VAL A 498 3.88 10.26 -14.39
CA VAL A 498 2.62 10.98 -14.65
C VAL A 498 1.58 10.63 -13.60
N CYS A 499 0.97 11.64 -12.96
CA CYS A 499 -0.17 11.48 -12.05
C CYS A 499 -1.42 12.09 -12.67
N LEU A 500 -2.47 11.29 -12.87
CA LEU A 500 -3.73 11.78 -13.45
C LEU A 500 -4.80 11.96 -12.38
N LEU A 501 -5.61 13.02 -12.48
CA LEU A 501 -6.92 13.03 -11.82
C LEU A 501 -7.81 11.97 -12.49
N HIS A 502 -8.41 11.11 -11.70
CA HIS A 502 -9.19 9.97 -12.19
C HIS A 502 -10.67 10.28 -12.17
N ASN A 503 -11.25 10.53 -13.33
CA ASN A 503 -12.67 10.82 -13.59
C ASN A 503 -13.24 11.92 -12.67
N PRO A 504 -12.70 13.14 -12.68
CA PRO A 504 -13.17 14.24 -11.84
C PRO A 504 -14.63 14.61 -12.11
N GLU A 505 -15.18 14.25 -13.26
CA GLU A 505 -16.56 14.45 -13.68
C GLU A 505 -17.62 13.80 -12.78
N TYR A 506 -17.23 12.93 -11.84
CA TYR A 506 -18.17 12.41 -10.82
C TYR A 506 -18.83 13.53 -10.01
N PHE A 507 -18.14 14.66 -9.82
CA PHE A 507 -18.75 15.84 -9.22
C PHE A 507 -19.88 16.42 -10.08
N LEU A 508 -19.71 16.50 -11.40
CA LEU A 508 -20.74 16.96 -12.32
C LEU A 508 -21.93 16.02 -12.33
N SER A 509 -21.67 14.71 -12.42
CA SER A 509 -22.72 13.69 -12.39
C SER A 509 -23.57 13.76 -11.13
N GLU A 510 -22.93 13.87 -9.96
CA GLU A 510 -23.64 13.96 -8.68
C GLU A 510 -24.44 15.25 -8.57
N ALA A 511 -23.82 16.39 -8.89
CA ALA A 511 -24.48 17.71 -8.81
C ALA A 511 -25.65 17.85 -9.76
N THR A 512 -25.61 17.24 -10.96
CA THR A 512 -26.70 17.28 -11.93
C THR A 512 -27.87 16.37 -11.56
N HIS A 513 -27.62 15.26 -10.87
CA HIS A 513 -28.68 14.34 -10.41
C HIS A 513 -29.42 14.82 -9.16
N HIS A 514 -28.78 15.54 -8.26
CA HIS A 514 -29.30 15.86 -6.94
C HIS A 514 -29.61 17.34 -6.70
N ALA A 515 -28.98 18.28 -7.42
CA ALA A 515 -29.00 19.68 -7.00
C ALA A 515 -29.93 20.62 -7.77
N GLY A 516 -30.43 20.27 -8.96
CA GLY A 516 -31.29 21.16 -9.78
C GLY A 516 -30.75 22.59 -9.98
N GLY A 517 -29.42 22.80 -9.78
CA GLY A 517 -28.76 24.09 -9.74
C GLY A 517 -28.39 24.64 -11.12
N ASP A 518 -27.97 25.91 -11.16
CA ASP A 518 -27.44 26.55 -12.36
C ASP A 518 -26.17 25.79 -12.83
N LEU A 519 -26.24 25.13 -13.96
CA LEU A 519 -25.16 24.36 -14.57
C LEU A 519 -23.87 25.18 -14.73
N SER A 520 -23.96 26.49 -14.96
CA SER A 520 -22.82 27.38 -15.06
C SER A 520 -22.07 27.47 -13.72
N GLN A 521 -22.77 27.60 -12.60
CA GLN A 521 -22.17 27.65 -11.27
C GLN A 521 -21.56 26.29 -10.89
N VAL A 522 -22.23 25.18 -11.23
CA VAL A 522 -21.71 23.82 -10.99
C VAL A 522 -20.41 23.63 -11.76
N ARG A 523 -20.37 23.98 -13.06
CA ARG A 523 -19.15 23.91 -13.89
C ARG A 523 -18.03 24.81 -13.38
N ASN A 524 -18.31 26.03 -12.90
CA ASN A 524 -17.31 26.90 -12.34
C ASN A 524 -16.71 26.31 -11.04
N THR A 525 -17.54 25.70 -10.19
CA THR A 525 -17.07 24.99 -9.00
C THR A 525 -16.20 23.80 -9.37
N TYR A 526 -16.59 23.04 -10.38
CA TYR A 526 -15.83 21.92 -10.92
C TYR A 526 -14.41 22.30 -11.33
N TYR A 527 -14.25 23.32 -12.16
CA TYR A 527 -12.91 23.75 -12.63
C TYR A 527 -12.09 24.44 -11.55
N ARG A 528 -12.72 25.11 -10.57
CA ARG A 528 -12.02 25.63 -9.40
C ARG A 528 -11.42 24.50 -8.56
N ARG A 529 -12.15 23.40 -8.33
CA ARG A 529 -11.61 22.21 -7.64
C ARG A 529 -10.47 21.57 -8.41
N ILE A 530 -10.56 21.54 -9.74
CA ILE A 530 -9.47 21.05 -10.61
C ILE A 530 -8.25 21.97 -10.51
N GLU A 531 -8.41 23.28 -10.54
CA GLU A 531 -7.32 24.24 -10.38
C GLU A 531 -6.60 24.06 -9.03
N GLN A 532 -7.33 23.87 -7.95
CA GLN A 532 -6.76 23.55 -6.64
C GLN A 532 -5.96 22.23 -6.65
N ALA A 533 -6.49 21.19 -7.30
CA ALA A 533 -5.80 19.92 -7.48
C ALA A 533 -4.52 20.07 -8.32
N PHE A 534 -4.56 20.87 -9.38
CA PHE A 534 -3.39 21.15 -10.22
C PHE A 534 -2.35 21.99 -9.50
N THR A 535 -2.76 22.97 -8.69
CA THR A 535 -1.86 23.72 -7.81
C THR A 535 -1.09 22.80 -6.86
N PHE A 536 -1.78 21.81 -6.29
CA PHE A 536 -1.13 20.78 -5.51
C PHE A 536 -0.16 19.95 -6.36
N PHE A 537 -0.53 19.54 -7.57
CA PHE A 537 0.36 18.77 -8.44
C PHE A 537 1.60 19.55 -8.86
N GLU A 538 1.49 20.83 -9.19
CA GLU A 538 2.65 21.68 -9.47
C GLU A 538 3.61 21.75 -8.28
N ALA A 539 3.09 21.85 -7.05
CA ALA A 539 3.92 21.77 -5.84
C ALA A 539 4.61 20.39 -5.70
N GLN A 540 3.93 19.28 -6.10
CA GLN A 540 4.55 17.96 -6.08
C GLN A 540 5.60 17.77 -7.19
N VAL A 541 5.47 18.46 -8.31
CA VAL A 541 6.52 18.53 -9.35
C VAL A 541 7.74 19.26 -8.79
N ALA A 542 7.56 20.41 -8.16
CA ALA A 542 8.64 21.14 -7.51
C ALA A 542 9.34 20.30 -6.41
N ALA A 543 8.59 19.47 -5.69
CA ALA A 543 9.12 18.54 -4.70
C ALA A 543 9.78 17.27 -5.29
N GLY A 544 9.75 17.07 -6.62
CA GLY A 544 10.33 15.92 -7.31
C GLY A 544 9.55 14.60 -7.11
N ARG A 545 8.32 14.65 -6.58
CA ARG A 545 7.50 13.45 -6.34
C ARG A 545 6.73 12.99 -7.57
N ILE A 546 6.40 13.89 -8.47
CA ILE A 546 5.88 13.60 -9.81
C ILE A 546 6.63 14.42 -10.85
N ARG A 547 6.66 13.96 -12.10
CA ARG A 547 7.26 14.71 -13.20
C ARG A 547 6.21 15.51 -13.98
N TYR A 548 5.09 14.89 -14.26
CA TYR A 548 3.99 15.45 -15.03
C TYR A 548 2.66 15.06 -14.39
N TYR A 549 1.61 15.78 -14.77
CA TYR A 549 0.25 15.44 -14.37
C TYR A 549 -0.75 15.64 -15.51
N GLY A 550 -1.98 15.24 -15.31
CA GLY A 550 -3.04 15.36 -16.28
C GLY A 550 -4.39 14.88 -15.76
N VAL A 551 -5.28 14.49 -16.67
CA VAL A 551 -6.63 14.04 -16.37
C VAL A 551 -6.98 12.79 -17.17
N SER A 552 -7.59 11.81 -16.51
CA SER A 552 -8.33 10.70 -17.13
C SER A 552 -9.82 10.97 -16.96
N SER A 553 -10.57 11.12 -18.06
CA SER A 553 -12.00 11.44 -18.01
C SER A 553 -12.77 10.70 -19.10
N ASN A 554 -13.91 10.12 -18.71
CA ASN A 554 -14.82 9.47 -19.64
C ASN A 554 -15.69 10.47 -20.44
N THR A 555 -15.76 11.73 -19.99
CA THR A 555 -16.57 12.77 -20.59
C THR A 555 -15.77 13.84 -21.33
N LEU A 556 -14.45 13.61 -21.50
CA LEU A 556 -13.58 14.52 -22.22
C LEU A 556 -13.97 14.70 -23.69
N THR A 557 -14.57 13.67 -24.28
CA THR A 557 -15.02 13.64 -25.67
C THR A 557 -16.52 13.88 -25.83
N ALA A 558 -17.22 14.25 -24.75
CA ALA A 558 -18.66 14.52 -24.78
C ALA A 558 -18.98 15.84 -25.50
N SER A 559 -20.21 15.96 -26.01
CA SER A 559 -20.69 17.23 -26.58
C SER A 559 -20.63 18.34 -25.50
N PRO A 560 -20.32 19.59 -25.88
CA PRO A 560 -20.36 20.72 -24.95
C PRO A 560 -21.72 20.94 -24.28
N SER A 561 -22.80 20.47 -24.92
CA SER A 561 -24.18 20.52 -24.39
C SER A 561 -24.43 19.46 -23.29
N ASP A 562 -23.59 18.44 -23.17
CA ASP A 562 -23.71 17.45 -22.11
C ASP A 562 -23.38 18.08 -20.77
N ALA A 563 -24.26 17.90 -19.78
CA ALA A 563 -24.08 18.48 -18.45
C ALA A 563 -22.82 17.98 -17.75
N GLU A 564 -22.39 16.75 -18.04
CA GLU A 564 -21.20 16.10 -17.47
C GLU A 564 -19.91 16.34 -18.30
N ALA A 565 -19.98 17.13 -19.39
CA ALA A 565 -18.84 17.33 -20.28
C ALA A 565 -17.64 17.99 -19.59
N THR A 566 -16.47 17.40 -19.79
CA THR A 566 -15.16 17.94 -19.36
C THR A 566 -14.48 18.57 -20.57
N SER A 567 -14.09 19.86 -20.50
CA SER A 567 -13.42 20.59 -21.59
C SER A 567 -11.90 20.58 -21.42
N LEU A 568 -11.18 20.07 -22.41
CA LEU A 568 -9.71 20.12 -22.43
C LEU A 568 -9.19 21.57 -22.42
N SER A 569 -9.83 22.49 -23.14
CA SER A 569 -9.44 23.91 -23.13
C SER A 569 -9.46 24.49 -21.71
N ARG A 570 -10.55 24.28 -20.95
CA ARG A 570 -10.63 24.73 -19.55
C ARG A 570 -9.66 24.03 -18.60
N LEU A 571 -9.33 22.75 -18.85
CA LEU A 571 -8.28 22.07 -18.11
C LEU A 571 -6.91 22.71 -18.33
N LEU A 572 -6.60 23.13 -19.56
CA LEU A 572 -5.35 23.81 -19.89
C LEU A 572 -5.27 25.20 -19.24
N ASP A 573 -6.39 25.94 -19.21
CA ASP A 573 -6.47 27.23 -18.51
C ASP A 573 -6.24 27.05 -16.99
N ALA A 574 -6.87 26.07 -16.37
CA ALA A 574 -6.68 25.74 -14.96
C ALA A 574 -5.23 25.32 -14.65
N ALA A 575 -4.61 24.54 -15.54
CA ALA A 575 -3.21 24.14 -15.40
C ALA A 575 -2.24 25.32 -15.53
N GLN A 576 -2.52 26.26 -16.41
CA GLN A 576 -1.72 27.48 -16.56
C GLN A 576 -1.85 28.39 -15.34
N ALA A 577 -3.06 28.55 -14.79
CA ALA A 577 -3.31 29.28 -13.56
C ALA A 577 -2.60 28.65 -12.36
N ALA A 578 -2.66 27.33 -12.24
CA ALA A 578 -1.99 26.57 -11.19
C ALA A 578 -0.45 26.72 -11.23
N ALA A 579 0.16 26.65 -12.41
CA ALA A 579 1.60 26.87 -12.59
C ALA A 579 2.00 28.30 -12.19
N ALA A 580 1.23 29.29 -12.63
CA ALA A 580 1.47 30.69 -12.28
C ALA A 580 1.37 30.92 -10.76
N ALA A 581 0.39 30.29 -10.08
CA ALA A 581 0.23 30.35 -8.62
C ALA A 581 1.43 29.77 -7.85
N GLN A 582 2.18 28.84 -8.45
CA GLN A 582 3.43 28.28 -7.91
C GLN A 582 4.71 29.00 -8.41
N GLY A 583 4.56 30.14 -9.12
CA GLY A 583 5.67 30.90 -9.66
C GLY A 583 6.39 30.23 -10.84
N MET A 584 5.76 29.26 -11.47
CA MET A 584 6.34 28.54 -12.61
C MET A 584 5.98 29.22 -13.94
N THR A 585 6.93 29.25 -14.87
CA THR A 585 6.74 29.82 -16.22
C THR A 585 6.03 28.87 -17.19
N GLN A 586 6.10 27.56 -16.91
CA GLN A 586 5.50 26.53 -17.75
C GLN A 586 4.70 25.57 -16.88
N ARG A 587 3.54 25.15 -17.38
CA ARG A 587 2.74 24.10 -16.76
C ARG A 587 3.34 22.70 -17.00
N HIS A 588 3.20 21.80 -16.05
CA HIS A 588 3.61 20.40 -16.16
C HIS A 588 2.44 19.47 -16.51
N PHE A 589 1.32 20.02 -16.99
CA PHE A 589 0.21 19.27 -17.55
C PHE A 589 0.64 18.67 -18.89
N ALA A 590 0.79 17.34 -18.96
CA ALA A 590 1.42 16.67 -20.08
C ALA A 590 0.57 15.56 -20.73
N ALA A 591 -0.49 15.09 -20.09
CA ALA A 591 -1.26 13.96 -20.59
C ALA A 591 -2.75 14.08 -20.30
N VAL A 592 -3.55 13.58 -21.26
CA VAL A 592 -4.98 13.27 -21.05
C VAL A 592 -5.25 11.83 -21.43
N GLN A 593 -6.23 11.24 -20.75
CA GLN A 593 -6.66 9.87 -21.02
C GLN A 593 -8.18 9.87 -21.23
N CYS A 594 -8.64 9.29 -22.35
CA CYS A 594 -10.06 9.17 -22.64
C CYS A 594 -10.37 7.83 -23.32
N PRO A 595 -11.63 7.38 -23.28
CA PRO A 595 -12.07 6.22 -24.03
C PRO A 595 -12.01 6.48 -25.55
N MET A 596 -11.45 5.51 -26.25
CA MET A 596 -11.53 5.45 -27.71
C MET A 596 -11.47 4.00 -28.18
N ASN A 597 -12.36 3.63 -29.11
CA ASN A 597 -12.39 2.31 -29.74
C ASN A 597 -13.18 2.44 -31.06
N LEU A 598 -13.38 1.34 -31.76
CA LEU A 598 -14.07 1.39 -33.06
C LEU A 598 -15.51 1.93 -33.01
N TYR A 599 -16.17 1.95 -31.86
CA TYR A 599 -17.52 2.51 -31.66
C TYR A 599 -17.53 3.86 -30.95
N GLU A 600 -16.46 4.20 -30.23
CA GLU A 600 -16.34 5.43 -29.48
C GLU A 600 -15.19 6.26 -30.09
N ALA A 601 -15.49 7.01 -31.14
CA ALA A 601 -14.52 7.83 -31.87
C ALA A 601 -14.54 9.31 -31.45
N GLY A 602 -15.20 9.67 -30.34
CA GLY A 602 -15.46 11.05 -29.96
C GLY A 602 -14.20 11.94 -29.90
N ALA A 603 -13.04 11.38 -29.52
CA ALA A 603 -11.78 12.13 -29.52
C ALA A 603 -11.36 12.65 -30.90
N LEU A 604 -11.77 11.95 -31.96
CA LEU A 604 -11.45 12.25 -33.38
C LEU A 604 -12.55 13.08 -34.07
N VAL A 605 -13.84 12.86 -33.67
CA VAL A 605 -14.97 13.39 -34.46
C VAL A 605 -15.77 14.46 -33.74
N THR A 606 -15.68 14.57 -32.40
CA THR A 606 -16.47 15.55 -31.64
C THR A 606 -15.70 16.85 -31.51
N SER A 607 -16.19 17.90 -32.17
CA SER A 607 -15.68 19.26 -32.03
C SER A 607 -16.21 19.87 -30.73
N ASN A 608 -15.36 19.90 -29.70
CA ASN A 608 -15.70 20.37 -28.35
C ASN A 608 -14.57 21.17 -27.68
N CYS A 609 -13.53 21.49 -28.42
CA CYS A 609 -12.34 22.16 -27.94
C CYS A 609 -12.08 23.47 -28.73
N GLY A 610 -11.13 24.28 -28.23
CA GLY A 610 -10.84 25.61 -28.79
C GLY A 610 -11.84 26.69 -28.32
N ALA A 611 -11.51 27.96 -28.55
CA ALA A 611 -12.34 29.09 -28.14
C ALA A 611 -13.73 29.08 -28.82
N ASP A 612 -13.82 28.58 -30.04
CA ASP A 612 -15.02 28.48 -30.87
C ASP A 612 -15.61 27.05 -30.91
N GLN A 613 -15.06 26.11 -30.14
CA GLN A 613 -15.47 24.72 -30.10
C GLN A 613 -15.40 24.01 -31.46
N ARG A 614 -14.45 24.35 -32.32
CA ARG A 614 -14.28 23.75 -33.63
C ARG A 614 -13.20 22.66 -33.68
N GLU A 615 -12.33 22.58 -32.66
CA GLU A 615 -11.30 21.57 -32.58
C GLU A 615 -11.82 20.32 -31.84
N THR A 616 -11.30 19.18 -32.19
CA THR A 616 -11.47 17.93 -31.45
C THR A 616 -10.46 17.84 -30.30
N VAL A 617 -10.66 16.89 -29.37
CA VAL A 617 -9.69 16.63 -28.29
C VAL A 617 -8.33 16.24 -28.87
N LEU A 618 -8.31 15.45 -29.94
CA LEU A 618 -7.10 15.01 -30.63
C LEU A 618 -6.31 16.19 -31.21
N GLU A 619 -6.97 17.04 -31.96
CA GLU A 619 -6.34 18.22 -32.60
C GLU A 619 -5.79 19.21 -31.57
N LEU A 620 -6.57 19.50 -30.51
CA LEU A 620 -6.10 20.38 -29.44
C LEU A 620 -4.94 19.76 -28.68
N ALA A 621 -4.99 18.44 -28.34
CA ALA A 621 -3.90 17.78 -27.65
C ALA A 621 -2.60 17.77 -28.47
N GLU A 622 -2.70 17.52 -29.78
CA GLU A 622 -1.55 17.56 -30.71
C GLU A 622 -0.95 18.96 -30.78
N ARG A 623 -1.79 19.99 -30.99
CA ARG A 623 -1.37 21.40 -31.07
C ARG A 623 -0.67 21.88 -29.78
N GLU A 624 -1.21 21.51 -28.64
CA GLU A 624 -0.67 21.87 -27.32
C GLU A 624 0.48 20.94 -26.87
N GLY A 625 0.78 19.89 -27.65
CA GLY A 625 1.79 18.88 -27.34
C GLY A 625 1.49 18.09 -26.06
N ILE A 626 0.24 17.74 -25.86
CA ILE A 626 -0.27 16.89 -24.77
C ILE A 626 -0.33 15.46 -25.27
N ALA A 627 0.17 14.52 -24.48
CA ALA A 627 0.05 13.10 -24.79
C ALA A 627 -1.40 12.62 -24.62
N LEU A 628 -1.98 12.04 -25.66
CA LEU A 628 -3.31 11.44 -25.61
C LEU A 628 -3.19 9.93 -25.43
N LEU A 629 -3.68 9.45 -24.28
CA LEU A 629 -3.73 8.04 -23.92
C LEU A 629 -5.15 7.51 -24.15
N VAL A 630 -5.25 6.41 -24.86
CA VAL A 630 -6.55 5.79 -25.16
C VAL A 630 -6.79 4.62 -24.22
N ASN A 631 -7.87 4.67 -23.44
CA ASN A 631 -8.34 3.55 -22.64
C ASN A 631 -9.53 2.84 -23.29
N ARG A 632 -9.91 1.66 -22.79
CA ARG A 632 -11.00 0.80 -23.29
C ARG A 632 -10.91 0.46 -24.78
N PRO A 633 -9.73 0.20 -25.35
CA PRO A 633 -9.60 0.00 -26.81
C PRO A 633 -10.42 -1.17 -27.35
N LEU A 634 -10.64 -2.20 -26.52
CA LEU A 634 -11.38 -3.43 -26.86
C LEU A 634 -12.73 -3.57 -26.13
N ASN A 635 -13.09 -2.61 -25.24
CA ASN A 635 -14.31 -2.65 -24.44
C ASN A 635 -15.12 -1.37 -24.68
N ALA A 636 -15.97 -1.39 -25.71
CA ALA A 636 -16.80 -0.24 -26.07
C ALA A 636 -18.01 -0.11 -25.15
N MET A 637 -18.39 1.12 -24.82
CA MET A 637 -19.60 1.49 -24.10
C MET A 637 -20.35 2.57 -24.89
N PRO A 638 -20.92 2.25 -26.05
CA PRO A 638 -21.44 3.25 -26.99
C PRO A 638 -22.57 4.12 -26.40
N SER A 639 -23.28 3.63 -25.38
CA SER A 639 -24.24 4.41 -24.61
C SER A 639 -24.37 3.85 -23.19
N LYS A 640 -24.81 4.68 -22.23
CA LYS A 640 -25.11 4.26 -20.84
C LYS A 640 -26.10 3.08 -20.76
N LYS A 641 -26.94 2.88 -21.81
CA LYS A 641 -27.96 1.83 -21.88
C LYS A 641 -27.56 0.56 -22.62
N SER A 642 -26.47 0.59 -23.43
CA SER A 642 -26.13 -0.51 -24.34
C SER A 642 -25.24 -1.61 -23.74
N GLY A 643 -24.77 -1.45 -22.51
CA GLY A 643 -23.81 -2.36 -21.90
C GLY A 643 -22.44 -2.36 -22.61
N VAL A 644 -21.53 -3.19 -22.10
CA VAL A 644 -20.18 -3.33 -22.67
C VAL A 644 -20.24 -4.19 -23.94
N ARG A 645 -19.57 -3.72 -25.02
CA ARG A 645 -19.32 -4.49 -26.23
C ARG A 645 -17.83 -4.78 -26.33
N ARG A 646 -17.45 -6.04 -26.31
CA ARG A 646 -16.06 -6.46 -26.42
C ARG A 646 -15.67 -6.70 -27.88
N LEU A 647 -14.60 -6.06 -28.34
CA LEU A 647 -13.98 -6.25 -29.65
C LEU A 647 -12.94 -7.36 -29.57
N ALA A 648 -13.41 -8.61 -29.57
CA ALA A 648 -12.56 -9.79 -29.46
C ALA A 648 -13.16 -10.95 -30.27
N ASP A 649 -12.35 -11.91 -30.65
CA ASP A 649 -12.81 -13.18 -31.17
C ASP A 649 -13.26 -14.06 -30.00
N PHE A 650 -14.34 -14.78 -30.20
CA PHE A 650 -14.96 -15.60 -29.18
C PHE A 650 -14.87 -17.08 -29.58
N PRO A 651 -13.83 -17.82 -29.15
CA PRO A 651 -13.74 -19.24 -29.41
C PRO A 651 -14.85 -20.00 -28.66
N LEU A 652 -15.47 -20.97 -29.35
CA LEU A 652 -16.46 -21.85 -28.75
C LEU A 652 -15.74 -23.00 -28.03
N TYR A 653 -15.99 -23.13 -26.75
CA TYR A 653 -15.48 -24.22 -25.92
C TYR A 653 -16.60 -25.19 -25.54
N GLY A 654 -16.25 -26.48 -25.45
CA GLY A 654 -17.14 -27.54 -25.01
C GLY A 654 -18.18 -27.96 -26.04
N ASP A 655 -18.90 -29.04 -25.75
CA ASP A 655 -19.95 -29.57 -26.61
C ASP A 655 -21.25 -28.76 -26.49
N PRO A 656 -22.08 -28.75 -27.52
CA PRO A 656 -23.42 -28.19 -27.44
C PRO A 656 -24.25 -28.89 -26.35
N VAL A 657 -25.01 -28.13 -25.59
CA VAL A 657 -25.93 -28.62 -24.56
C VAL A 657 -27.34 -28.45 -25.07
N ASP A 658 -28.12 -29.53 -25.05
CA ASP A 658 -29.56 -29.45 -25.25
C ASP A 658 -30.16 -28.78 -24.00
N PHE A 659 -30.43 -27.48 -24.16
CA PHE A 659 -30.90 -26.65 -23.04
C PHE A 659 -32.22 -27.14 -22.45
N ASP A 660 -33.20 -27.52 -23.29
CA ASP A 660 -34.52 -27.90 -22.84
C ASP A 660 -34.52 -29.26 -22.12
N ARG A 661 -33.69 -30.18 -22.57
CA ARG A 661 -33.43 -31.44 -21.88
C ARG A 661 -32.76 -31.20 -20.54
N GLN A 662 -31.71 -30.33 -20.49
CA GLN A 662 -30.96 -30.05 -19.29
C GLN A 662 -31.82 -29.30 -18.25
N CYS A 663 -32.70 -28.38 -18.67
CA CYS A 663 -33.66 -27.74 -17.80
C CYS A 663 -34.58 -28.76 -17.13
N ARG A 664 -35.14 -29.73 -17.86
CA ARG A 664 -36.01 -30.79 -17.28
C ARG A 664 -35.26 -31.58 -16.20
N ILE A 665 -34.02 -31.98 -16.44
CA ILE A 665 -33.19 -32.66 -15.44
C ILE A 665 -33.03 -31.82 -14.16
N ILE A 666 -32.77 -30.52 -14.31
CA ILE A 666 -32.65 -29.60 -13.18
C ILE A 666 -33.99 -29.46 -12.44
N GLU A 667 -35.08 -29.29 -13.17
CA GLU A 667 -36.45 -29.16 -12.63
C GLU A 667 -36.85 -30.38 -11.79
N GLU A 668 -36.56 -31.58 -12.28
CA GLU A 668 -36.77 -32.83 -11.56
C GLU A 668 -36.00 -32.87 -10.23
N LEU A 669 -34.72 -32.44 -10.22
CA LEU A 669 -33.91 -32.37 -9.03
C LEU A 669 -34.37 -31.27 -8.06
N GLU A 670 -34.82 -30.13 -8.56
CA GLU A 670 -35.39 -29.05 -7.75
C GLU A 670 -36.74 -29.46 -7.14
N ASP A 671 -37.53 -30.24 -7.84
CA ASP A 671 -38.75 -30.87 -7.30
C ASP A 671 -38.47 -31.91 -6.22
N GLU A 672 -37.41 -32.73 -6.40
CA GLU A 672 -36.94 -33.64 -5.35
C GLU A 672 -36.51 -32.88 -4.10
N TYR A 673 -35.69 -31.80 -4.26
CA TYR A 673 -35.30 -30.95 -3.16
C TYR A 673 -36.50 -30.40 -2.36
N ARG A 674 -37.48 -29.83 -3.08
CA ARG A 674 -38.70 -29.27 -2.49
C ARG A 674 -39.47 -30.28 -1.65
N LYS A 675 -39.51 -31.54 -2.10
CA LYS A 675 -40.29 -32.60 -1.44
C LYS A 675 -39.54 -33.28 -0.30
N THR A 676 -38.22 -33.41 -0.40
CA THR A 676 -37.44 -34.29 0.52
C THR A 676 -36.50 -33.52 1.46
N ILE A 677 -35.96 -32.38 1.08
CA ILE A 677 -34.94 -31.65 1.86
C ILE A 677 -35.51 -30.36 2.44
N ALA A 678 -36.22 -29.55 1.65
CA ALA A 678 -36.74 -28.27 2.08
C ALA A 678 -37.59 -28.33 3.36
N PRO A 679 -38.44 -29.39 3.62
CA PRO A 679 -39.19 -29.50 4.87
C PRO A 679 -38.34 -29.59 6.13
N ALA A 680 -37.10 -30.08 6.03
CA ALA A 680 -36.15 -30.17 7.15
C ALA A 680 -35.36 -28.90 7.41
N VAL A 681 -35.44 -27.90 6.53
CA VAL A 681 -34.67 -26.64 6.58
C VAL A 681 -35.41 -25.62 7.43
N GLN A 682 -34.81 -25.21 8.55
CA GLN A 682 -35.34 -24.15 9.45
C GLN A 682 -34.65 -22.78 9.21
N LEU A 683 -34.20 -22.52 8.01
CA LEU A 683 -33.53 -21.29 7.63
C LEU A 683 -34.38 -20.46 6.69
N SER A 684 -34.41 -19.13 6.88
CA SER A 684 -34.82 -18.20 5.85
C SER A 684 -33.58 -17.46 5.35
N ALA A 685 -33.22 -17.58 4.09
CA ALA A 685 -32.15 -16.82 3.46
C ALA A 685 -32.78 -15.67 2.67
N GLN A 686 -32.40 -14.43 2.97
CA GLN A 686 -32.89 -13.23 2.28
C GLN A 686 -34.44 -13.10 2.17
N GLY A 687 -35.18 -13.62 3.16
CA GLY A 687 -36.65 -13.59 3.15
C GLY A 687 -37.31 -14.62 2.24
N MET A 688 -36.54 -15.53 1.60
CA MET A 688 -37.07 -16.62 0.77
C MET A 688 -37.43 -17.85 1.61
N ALA A 689 -38.52 -18.54 1.21
CA ALA A 689 -38.84 -19.82 1.81
C ALA A 689 -37.82 -20.92 1.41
N PRO A 690 -37.54 -21.90 2.26
CA PRO A 690 -36.65 -23.01 1.90
C PRO A 690 -37.00 -23.74 0.62
N SER A 691 -38.28 -23.81 0.29
CA SER A 691 -38.83 -24.39 -0.98
C SER A 691 -38.34 -23.68 -2.23
N ASP A 692 -37.95 -22.40 -2.09
CA ASP A 692 -37.65 -21.52 -3.23
C ASP A 692 -36.12 -21.30 -3.43
N PHE A 693 -35.27 -21.96 -2.63
CA PHE A 693 -33.82 -21.83 -2.72
C PHE A 693 -33.24 -22.33 -4.05
N PHE A 694 -33.91 -23.27 -4.69
CA PHE A 694 -33.52 -23.83 -5.98
C PHE A 694 -34.70 -23.79 -6.95
N THR A 695 -34.67 -22.77 -7.80
CA THR A 695 -35.67 -22.51 -8.87
C THR A 695 -34.95 -22.12 -10.18
N TRP A 696 -33.71 -22.58 -10.34
CA TRP A 696 -32.83 -22.15 -11.42
C TRP A 696 -33.26 -22.65 -12.78
N ALA A 697 -33.97 -23.79 -12.89
CA ALA A 697 -34.52 -24.25 -14.16
C ALA A 697 -35.44 -23.19 -14.79
N VAL A 698 -36.38 -22.65 -14.01
CA VAL A 698 -37.35 -21.63 -14.48
C VAL A 698 -36.67 -20.28 -14.68
N GLU A 699 -35.84 -19.85 -13.71
CA GLU A 699 -35.19 -18.55 -13.79
C GLU A 699 -34.21 -18.46 -14.95
N LEU A 700 -33.41 -19.50 -15.21
CA LEU A 700 -32.47 -19.53 -16.33
C LEU A 700 -33.15 -19.64 -17.67
N ALA A 701 -34.29 -20.33 -17.76
CA ALA A 701 -35.09 -20.34 -18.97
C ALA A 701 -35.63 -18.93 -19.30
N ARG A 702 -36.05 -18.16 -18.29
CA ARG A 702 -36.47 -16.76 -18.44
C ARG A 702 -35.31 -15.85 -18.86
N VAL A 703 -34.16 -15.96 -18.21
CA VAL A 703 -32.94 -15.16 -18.46
C VAL A 703 -32.37 -15.45 -19.85
N ARG A 704 -32.44 -16.71 -20.36
CA ARG A 704 -31.91 -17.13 -21.66
C ARG A 704 -32.32 -16.22 -22.82
N THR A 705 -33.59 -15.79 -22.84
CA THR A 705 -34.11 -14.93 -23.91
C THR A 705 -33.60 -13.49 -23.82
N GLN A 706 -33.16 -13.05 -22.66
CA GLN A 706 -32.68 -11.69 -22.39
C GLN A 706 -31.16 -11.54 -22.58
N ILE A 707 -30.42 -12.65 -22.66
CA ILE A 707 -28.95 -12.63 -22.80
C ILE A 707 -28.60 -12.02 -24.16
N GLN A 708 -27.85 -10.92 -24.12
CA GLN A 708 -27.46 -10.19 -25.33
C GLN A 708 -26.16 -10.71 -25.95
N GLY A 709 -25.28 -11.34 -25.16
CA GLY A 709 -23.99 -11.87 -25.55
C GLY A 709 -23.19 -12.34 -24.31
N LEU A 710 -21.94 -12.74 -24.53
CA LEU A 710 -21.08 -13.32 -23.49
C LEU A 710 -20.84 -12.36 -22.32
N GLU A 711 -20.64 -11.08 -22.59
CA GLU A 711 -20.37 -10.06 -21.57
C GLU A 711 -21.55 -9.88 -20.62
N HIS A 712 -22.77 -9.83 -21.17
CA HIS A 712 -23.98 -9.76 -20.38
C HIS A 712 -24.19 -11.04 -19.56
N TRP A 713 -23.90 -12.19 -20.16
CA TRP A 713 -23.95 -13.47 -19.45
C TRP A 713 -22.95 -13.54 -18.30
N GLU A 714 -21.69 -13.17 -18.51
CA GLU A 714 -20.66 -13.13 -17.46
C GLU A 714 -21.06 -12.24 -16.28
N GLN A 715 -21.70 -11.11 -16.56
CA GLN A 715 -22.20 -10.23 -15.50
C GLN A 715 -23.32 -10.90 -14.69
N VAL A 716 -24.31 -11.49 -15.35
CA VAL A 716 -25.43 -12.20 -14.70
C VAL A 716 -24.91 -13.39 -13.90
N GLU A 717 -24.04 -14.20 -14.49
CA GLU A 717 -23.45 -15.37 -13.83
C GLU A 717 -22.65 -15.00 -12.57
N GLN A 718 -21.76 -13.99 -12.66
CA GLN A 718 -20.84 -13.62 -11.57
C GLN A 718 -21.49 -12.75 -10.49
N GLN A 719 -22.44 -11.89 -10.83
CA GLN A 719 -23.03 -10.95 -9.88
C GLN A 719 -24.33 -11.44 -9.25
N MET A 720 -25.08 -12.30 -9.98
CA MET A 720 -26.40 -12.75 -9.52
C MET A 720 -26.42 -14.25 -9.19
N ILE A 721 -26.01 -15.11 -10.13
CA ILE A 721 -26.20 -16.56 -9.99
C ILE A 721 -25.21 -17.18 -9.02
N ALA A 722 -23.90 -17.03 -9.29
CA ALA A 722 -22.85 -17.71 -8.52
C ALA A 722 -22.81 -17.30 -7.04
N PRO A 723 -22.96 -16.02 -6.64
CA PRO A 723 -23.01 -15.63 -5.24
C PRO A 723 -24.21 -16.24 -4.51
N HIS A 724 -25.40 -16.19 -5.14
CA HIS A 724 -26.61 -16.73 -4.55
C HIS A 724 -26.54 -18.25 -4.35
N VAL A 725 -26.17 -18.98 -5.40
CA VAL A 725 -26.01 -20.44 -5.34
C VAL A 725 -25.01 -20.85 -4.27
N ASN A 726 -23.82 -20.20 -4.24
CA ASN A 726 -22.78 -20.48 -3.26
C ASN A 726 -23.24 -20.18 -1.83
N GLN A 727 -23.95 -19.09 -1.61
CA GLN A 727 -24.44 -18.72 -0.28
C GLN A 727 -25.45 -19.75 0.23
N VAL A 728 -26.40 -20.15 -0.61
CA VAL A 728 -27.42 -21.17 -0.23
C VAL A 728 -26.76 -22.52 0.04
N ILE A 729 -25.85 -22.98 -0.82
CA ILE A 729 -25.12 -24.24 -0.63
C ILE A 729 -24.34 -24.23 0.68
N GLN A 730 -23.61 -23.14 0.97
CA GLN A 730 -22.85 -23.02 2.21
C GLN A 730 -23.75 -22.96 3.45
N ALA A 731 -24.88 -22.27 3.39
CA ALA A 731 -25.84 -22.18 4.49
C ALA A 731 -26.42 -23.56 4.81
N LEU A 732 -26.90 -24.30 3.83
CA LEU A 732 -27.45 -25.64 4.01
C LEU A 732 -26.41 -26.63 4.51
N SER A 733 -25.18 -26.62 3.95
CA SER A 733 -24.10 -27.50 4.37
C SER A 733 -23.62 -27.27 5.82
N ARG A 734 -23.86 -26.06 6.37
CA ARG A 734 -23.52 -25.73 7.77
C ARG A 734 -24.63 -26.05 8.76
N HIS A 735 -25.90 -26.03 8.36
CA HIS A 735 -27.04 -26.07 9.27
C HIS A 735 -27.74 -27.42 9.30
N LEU A 736 -27.64 -28.22 8.25
CA LEU A 736 -28.22 -29.56 8.21
C LEU A 736 -27.32 -30.56 8.96
N THR A 737 -27.94 -31.45 9.75
CA THR A 737 -27.25 -32.46 10.56
C THR A 737 -27.95 -33.82 10.45
N GLY A 738 -27.25 -34.91 10.75
CA GLY A 738 -27.78 -36.27 10.72
C GLY A 738 -28.30 -36.69 9.35
N ALA A 739 -29.38 -37.43 9.29
CA ALA A 739 -29.93 -37.96 8.04
C ALA A 739 -30.30 -36.88 7.01
N ALA A 740 -30.68 -35.69 7.47
CA ALA A 740 -30.95 -34.56 6.55
C ALA A 740 -29.67 -34.03 5.87
N ALA A 741 -28.53 -34.07 6.56
CA ALA A 741 -27.26 -33.72 5.97
C ALA A 741 -26.79 -34.74 4.91
N GLU A 742 -26.95 -36.02 5.16
CA GLU A 742 -26.64 -37.09 4.20
C GLU A 742 -27.51 -36.98 2.92
N GLN A 743 -28.81 -36.72 3.09
CA GLN A 743 -29.73 -36.51 1.96
C GLN A 743 -29.35 -35.26 1.15
N TRP A 744 -28.97 -34.17 1.86
CA TRP A 744 -28.52 -32.94 1.24
C TRP A 744 -27.23 -33.15 0.41
N GLU A 745 -26.24 -33.83 0.96
CA GLU A 745 -24.98 -34.07 0.26
C GLU A 745 -25.18 -34.94 -0.98
N ALA A 746 -25.95 -36.00 -0.86
CA ALA A 746 -26.27 -36.88 -1.99
C ALA A 746 -27.05 -36.15 -3.10
N TRP A 747 -27.97 -35.24 -2.74
CA TRP A 747 -28.69 -34.43 -3.68
C TRP A 747 -27.79 -33.36 -4.32
N ARG A 748 -27.00 -32.62 -3.51
CA ARG A 748 -26.08 -31.60 -3.96
C ARG A 748 -25.08 -32.14 -5.00
N ASP A 749 -24.54 -33.31 -4.74
CA ASP A 749 -23.53 -33.95 -5.60
C ASP A 749 -24.10 -34.38 -6.96
N ARG A 750 -25.43 -34.56 -7.05
CA ARG A 750 -26.17 -34.76 -8.33
C ARG A 750 -26.54 -33.42 -8.98
N TYR A 751 -27.05 -32.46 -8.20
CA TYR A 751 -27.58 -31.21 -8.68
C TYR A 751 -26.52 -30.26 -9.24
N VAL A 752 -25.41 -30.02 -8.48
CA VAL A 752 -24.39 -29.05 -8.87
C VAL A 752 -23.76 -29.35 -10.25
N PRO A 753 -23.38 -30.58 -10.60
CA PRO A 753 -22.85 -30.89 -11.94
C PRO A 753 -23.87 -30.62 -13.05
N GLN A 754 -25.16 -30.85 -12.79
CA GLN A 754 -26.22 -30.61 -13.77
C GLN A 754 -26.43 -29.10 -13.98
N LEU A 755 -26.48 -28.33 -12.88
CA LEU A 755 -26.56 -26.87 -12.96
C LEU A 755 -25.35 -26.27 -13.72
N LEU A 756 -24.12 -26.71 -13.40
CA LEU A 756 -22.92 -26.28 -14.13
C LEU A 756 -22.99 -26.62 -15.62
N THR A 757 -23.61 -27.74 -15.97
CA THR A 757 -23.82 -28.10 -17.39
C THR A 757 -24.79 -27.14 -18.07
N LEU A 758 -25.88 -26.77 -17.41
CA LEU A 758 -26.85 -25.78 -17.92
C LEU A 758 -26.19 -24.41 -18.08
N LEU A 759 -25.42 -23.94 -17.09
CA LEU A 759 -24.71 -22.67 -17.15
C LEU A 759 -23.67 -22.66 -18.29
N ARG A 760 -22.95 -23.77 -18.52
CA ARG A 760 -22.04 -23.91 -19.69
C ARG A 760 -22.79 -23.83 -21.02
N GLY A 761 -23.98 -24.42 -21.11
CA GLY A 761 -24.83 -24.32 -22.27
C GLY A 761 -25.21 -22.88 -22.58
N LEU A 762 -25.68 -22.12 -21.58
CA LEU A 762 -26.01 -20.70 -21.71
C LEU A 762 -24.79 -19.84 -22.07
N ARG A 763 -23.63 -20.12 -21.46
CA ARG A 763 -22.38 -19.44 -21.80
C ARG A 763 -22.01 -19.65 -23.27
N ARG A 764 -22.17 -20.89 -23.78
CA ARG A 764 -21.93 -21.21 -25.18
C ARG A 764 -22.88 -20.47 -26.13
N GLU A 765 -24.19 -20.43 -25.84
CA GLU A 765 -25.15 -19.67 -26.61
C GLU A 765 -24.85 -18.15 -26.60
N ALA A 766 -24.50 -17.61 -25.44
CA ALA A 766 -24.09 -16.23 -25.30
C ALA A 766 -22.83 -15.91 -26.13
N THR A 767 -21.87 -16.85 -26.13
CA THR A 767 -20.64 -16.77 -26.95
C THR A 767 -20.97 -16.72 -28.43
N GLU A 768 -21.87 -17.59 -28.91
CA GLU A 768 -22.28 -17.60 -30.32
C GLU A 768 -22.95 -16.26 -30.73
N ARG A 769 -23.78 -15.69 -29.88
CA ARG A 769 -24.37 -14.35 -30.12
C ARG A 769 -23.29 -13.26 -30.23
N SER A 770 -22.25 -13.31 -29.38
CA SER A 770 -21.13 -12.37 -29.47
C SER A 770 -20.29 -12.60 -30.75
N ARG A 771 -20.11 -13.84 -31.19
CA ARG A 771 -19.46 -14.16 -32.47
C ARG A 771 -20.16 -13.56 -33.68
N VAL A 772 -21.48 -13.69 -33.74
CA VAL A 772 -22.29 -13.08 -34.83
C VAL A 772 -22.07 -11.56 -34.87
N LYS A 773 -22.07 -10.90 -33.73
CA LYS A 773 -21.80 -9.44 -33.66
C LYS A 773 -20.35 -9.11 -34.13
N THR A 774 -19.35 -9.87 -33.69
CA THR A 774 -17.97 -9.66 -34.12
C THR A 774 -17.77 -9.91 -35.61
N ALA A 775 -18.44 -10.91 -36.16
CA ALA A 775 -18.41 -11.19 -37.60
C ALA A 775 -18.95 -9.99 -38.42
N SER A 776 -20.02 -9.34 -37.95
CA SER A 776 -20.52 -8.11 -38.57
C SER A 776 -19.52 -6.97 -38.57
N VAL A 777 -18.81 -6.76 -37.42
CA VAL A 777 -17.73 -5.75 -37.32
C VAL A 777 -16.63 -6.06 -38.32
N SER A 778 -16.17 -7.32 -38.39
CA SER A 778 -15.15 -7.75 -39.33
C SER A 778 -15.56 -7.55 -40.79
N ALA A 779 -16.83 -7.78 -41.12
CA ALA A 779 -17.36 -7.57 -42.46
C ALA A 779 -17.32 -6.08 -42.89
N THR A 780 -17.60 -5.16 -41.95
CA THR A 780 -17.48 -3.72 -42.17
C THR A 780 -16.00 -3.27 -42.33
N LEU A 781 -15.10 -3.82 -41.51
CA LEU A 781 -13.69 -3.39 -41.47
C LEU A 781 -12.89 -3.93 -42.66
N ASN A 782 -13.10 -5.21 -43.03
CA ASN A 782 -12.22 -5.89 -43.98
C ASN A 782 -12.06 -5.20 -45.34
N PRO A 783 -13.09 -4.58 -45.92
CA PRO A 783 -12.96 -3.85 -47.18
C PRO A 783 -11.99 -2.66 -47.09
N LEU A 784 -11.86 -2.06 -45.88
CA LEU A 784 -11.04 -0.87 -45.62
C LEU A 784 -9.60 -1.22 -45.24
N LEU A 785 -9.31 -2.50 -45.00
CA LEU A 785 -8.00 -2.97 -44.59
C LEU A 785 -7.22 -3.61 -45.76
N PRO A 786 -5.88 -3.49 -45.75
CA PRO A 786 -5.03 -4.24 -46.67
C PRO A 786 -5.32 -5.75 -46.62
N GLU A 787 -5.29 -6.40 -47.77
CA GLU A 787 -5.65 -7.82 -47.91
C GLU A 787 -4.88 -8.72 -46.94
N ALA A 788 -3.60 -8.47 -46.77
CA ALA A 788 -2.73 -9.22 -45.87
C ALA A 788 -3.16 -9.17 -44.36
N ARG A 789 -4.05 -8.24 -43.98
CA ARG A 789 -4.52 -8.04 -42.57
C ARG A 789 -5.98 -8.40 -42.37
N ARG A 790 -6.72 -8.77 -43.44
CA ARG A 790 -8.15 -9.10 -43.34
C ARG A 790 -8.41 -10.34 -42.52
N GLY A 791 -7.48 -11.32 -42.50
CA GLY A 791 -7.56 -12.56 -41.74
C GLY A 791 -7.17 -12.44 -40.27
N GLU A 792 -6.65 -11.29 -39.83
CA GLU A 792 -6.25 -11.08 -38.41
C GLU A 792 -7.45 -11.04 -37.46
N SER A 793 -7.20 -11.27 -36.16
CA SER A 793 -8.20 -11.16 -35.10
C SER A 793 -8.81 -9.77 -35.03
N ILE A 794 -10.04 -9.65 -34.51
CA ILE A 794 -10.70 -8.35 -34.37
C ILE A 794 -9.98 -7.48 -33.34
N SER A 795 -9.40 -8.09 -32.28
CA SER A 795 -8.60 -7.41 -31.27
C SER A 795 -7.38 -6.73 -31.91
N ARG A 796 -6.62 -7.45 -32.75
CA ARG A 796 -5.48 -6.89 -33.48
C ARG A 796 -5.88 -5.77 -34.43
N LYS A 797 -6.95 -5.96 -35.20
CA LYS A 797 -7.47 -4.93 -36.12
C LYS A 797 -7.85 -3.64 -35.35
N ALA A 798 -8.55 -3.78 -34.24
CA ALA A 798 -8.97 -2.65 -33.40
C ALA A 798 -7.77 -1.91 -32.81
N LEU A 799 -6.82 -2.64 -32.22
CA LEU A 799 -5.60 -2.06 -31.66
C LEU A 799 -4.74 -1.36 -32.73
N TRP A 800 -4.64 -1.97 -33.91
CA TRP A 800 -3.87 -1.40 -35.01
C TRP A 800 -4.50 -0.11 -35.56
N VAL A 801 -5.82 -0.06 -35.75
CA VAL A 801 -6.53 1.17 -36.16
C VAL A 801 -6.26 2.29 -35.16
N LEU A 802 -6.43 2.03 -33.86
CA LEU A 802 -6.18 3.01 -32.81
C LEU A 802 -4.73 3.46 -32.72
N ALA A 803 -3.77 2.53 -32.78
CA ALA A 803 -2.35 2.83 -32.76
C ALA A 803 -1.89 3.58 -34.02
N SER A 804 -2.62 3.43 -35.13
CA SER A 804 -2.36 4.15 -36.39
C SER A 804 -3.06 5.52 -36.47
N THR A 805 -3.93 5.86 -35.48
CA THR A 805 -4.67 7.14 -35.51
C THR A 805 -3.71 8.30 -35.22
N PRO A 806 -3.61 9.30 -36.13
CA PRO A 806 -2.78 10.48 -35.87
C PRO A 806 -3.20 11.18 -34.57
N GLY A 807 -2.24 11.70 -33.80
CA GLY A 807 -2.48 12.35 -32.50
C GLY A 807 -2.64 11.40 -31.32
N VAL A 808 -2.95 10.10 -31.51
CA VAL A 808 -2.94 9.11 -30.45
C VAL A 808 -1.50 8.78 -30.04
N THR A 809 -1.17 9.02 -28.79
CA THR A 809 0.18 8.77 -28.27
C THR A 809 0.36 7.30 -27.90
N CYS A 810 -0.56 6.73 -27.11
CA CYS A 810 -0.48 5.35 -26.64
C CYS A 810 -1.88 4.75 -26.40
N VAL A 811 -2.05 3.50 -26.81
CA VAL A 811 -3.28 2.72 -26.59
C VAL A 811 -3.07 1.77 -25.43
N LEU A 812 -3.84 1.94 -24.36
CA LEU A 812 -3.72 1.19 -23.12
C LEU A 812 -4.53 -0.10 -23.19
N ASN A 813 -3.87 -1.24 -23.30
CA ASN A 813 -4.55 -2.54 -23.38
C ASN A 813 -4.30 -3.40 -22.14
N GLY A 814 -5.34 -4.09 -21.68
CA GLY A 814 -5.27 -5.04 -20.58
C GLY A 814 -4.75 -6.41 -21.04
N MET A 815 -3.46 -6.65 -20.85
CA MET A 815 -2.77 -7.86 -21.31
C MET A 815 -2.50 -8.80 -20.12
N ARG A 816 -3.55 -9.48 -19.60
CA ARG A 816 -3.48 -10.26 -18.35
C ARG A 816 -2.81 -11.63 -18.48
N SER A 817 -2.55 -12.12 -19.69
CA SER A 817 -1.82 -13.36 -19.93
C SER A 817 -0.68 -13.16 -20.93
N PRO A 818 0.37 -13.99 -20.90
CA PRO A 818 1.44 -13.95 -21.89
C PRO A 818 0.95 -14.06 -23.34
N ALA A 819 -0.13 -14.82 -23.57
CA ALA A 819 -0.77 -14.96 -24.87
C ALA A 819 -1.41 -13.62 -25.33
N TYR A 820 -2.05 -12.87 -24.43
CA TYR A 820 -2.61 -11.55 -24.76
C TYR A 820 -1.51 -10.50 -25.03
N VAL A 821 -0.36 -10.62 -24.38
CA VAL A 821 0.80 -9.78 -24.69
C VAL A 821 1.27 -10.05 -26.13
N GLU A 822 1.46 -11.30 -26.48
CA GLU A 822 1.91 -11.71 -27.82
C GLU A 822 0.91 -11.30 -28.91
N ASP A 823 -0.39 -11.49 -28.67
CA ASP A 823 -1.45 -11.05 -29.58
C ASP A 823 -1.45 -9.53 -29.79
N SER A 824 -1.35 -8.77 -28.71
CA SER A 824 -1.38 -7.30 -28.76
C SER A 824 -0.14 -6.71 -29.43
N LEU A 825 1.05 -7.16 -29.03
CA LEU A 825 2.32 -6.59 -29.52
C LEU A 825 2.58 -6.89 -31.00
N ALA A 826 1.93 -7.88 -31.60
CA ALA A 826 2.05 -8.16 -33.02
C ALA A 826 1.77 -6.91 -33.89
N VAL A 827 0.89 -6.01 -33.46
CA VAL A 827 0.51 -4.81 -34.22
C VAL A 827 1.61 -3.74 -34.29
N LEU A 828 2.56 -3.76 -33.34
CA LEU A 828 3.70 -2.83 -33.34
C LEU A 828 4.71 -3.13 -34.46
N GLY A 829 4.64 -4.29 -35.07
CA GLY A 829 5.40 -4.68 -36.25
C GLY A 829 4.70 -4.37 -37.58
N TRP A 830 3.56 -3.68 -37.57
CA TRP A 830 2.79 -3.39 -38.79
C TRP A 830 2.94 -1.93 -39.19
N GLU A 831 2.95 -1.69 -40.52
CA GLU A 831 2.90 -0.32 -41.02
C GLU A 831 1.61 0.37 -40.56
N PRO A 832 1.67 1.65 -40.16
CA PRO A 832 0.47 2.40 -39.78
C PRO A 832 -0.57 2.37 -40.91
N LEU A 833 -1.84 2.17 -40.49
CA LEU A 833 -2.97 2.16 -41.42
C LEU A 833 -3.16 3.55 -42.02
N LYS A 834 -3.22 3.64 -43.35
CA LYS A 834 -3.62 4.84 -44.09
C LYS A 834 -5.13 4.95 -44.14
N GLY A 835 -5.71 6.13 -44.00
CA GLY A 835 -7.15 6.33 -44.13
C GLY A 835 -7.95 5.90 -42.90
N VAL A 836 -7.39 6.00 -41.70
CA VAL A 836 -8.05 5.64 -40.43
C VAL A 836 -9.40 6.34 -40.25
N ALA A 837 -9.57 7.58 -40.71
CA ALA A 837 -10.84 8.32 -40.62
C ALA A 837 -12.00 7.56 -41.29
N GLN A 838 -11.75 6.96 -42.46
CA GLN A 838 -12.75 6.14 -43.18
C GLN A 838 -13.21 4.93 -42.40
N VAL A 839 -12.34 4.37 -41.57
CA VAL A 839 -12.69 3.24 -40.69
C VAL A 839 -13.70 3.69 -39.63
N PHE A 840 -13.46 4.83 -38.98
CA PHE A 840 -14.39 5.35 -37.98
C PHE A 840 -15.70 5.83 -38.59
N GLU A 841 -15.70 6.42 -39.76
CA GLU A 841 -16.90 6.78 -40.52
C GLU A 841 -17.76 5.56 -40.85
N ALA A 842 -17.16 4.46 -41.26
CA ALA A 842 -17.85 3.22 -41.57
C ALA A 842 -18.40 2.47 -40.33
N MET A 843 -17.82 2.73 -39.16
CA MET A 843 -18.21 2.09 -37.90
C MET A 843 -19.22 2.89 -37.08
N GLY A 844 -19.32 4.20 -37.29
CA GLY A 844 -20.31 5.11 -36.67
C GLY A 844 -21.59 5.16 -37.40
#